data_788239e46b8e4af10af3d4d388903593
#
_entry.id   788239e46b8e4af10af3d4d388903593
#
_cell.length_a   1.000
_cell.length_b   1.000
_cell.length_c   1.000
_cell.angle_alpha   90.00
_cell.angle_beta   90.00
_cell.angle_gamma   90.00
#
_symmetry.space_group_name_H-M   'P 1'
#
loop_
_entity.id
_entity.type
_entity.pdbx_description
1 polymer ?
#
loop_
_entity_poly.entity_id
_entity_poly.type
_entity_poly.pdbx_seq_one_letter_code
_entity_poly.pdbx_strand_id
1 'polypeptide(L)'
;MQATNLKTNHLTQPLGIDAGTLFLSWQCAEGVRQTAYEIEVTAGAETLWASGKILSSMMHTETPTPVPPKMQGQWRIRLWDENDQPGAWSTASFETGLAQADWQGVWVCPETEEPDIDCTDAINAFAKPNWEQKQVALEASGKGTAQPYQPHCPASYLRKVFTAPAGEGKRLYITAKGLYTAWLNGKRVGDMVLAPGSFTADKHLGAQTYDVTALVRDGENELLIALGDGWYRSTSGVDGDRDLFGKEVAVLFQLEVDGKAVCVSDDDMEATQCGPIRQNDMQQGEVYDARLEGKLTGWHGVRTAPNTLPLIGMNTVPIREQETFTGRLFRTPNGETVLDFGQNMAGYVEMKLTAHEGQKIRLFCGETLDENGNFTQENFQDRNRHKEGGTAQLLELICDEGENHYKPSFTIMGFRYAKVETDIDLAGAEFTAHAVYSEMPVTGSFGCGNADVSQLVQNSVWSQKGNFCDIPTDCPTRERAGWTGDMGVFIETGLTLMDCYPVVEKWLAECRLNQYPDGRMANIAPPTSRPGYMTPMLCMSAGWGDAAILVPYALYQRTGDRKILADNYQMMQKWYAFLLGRAQQTTEEQQTGEYAQYTVLNGLDYGEWCEPGITPMQAMMNPRKSVGTAYLAYSGRLLAEIAVVLGKPEEAAQYRDTAEKARLAYRVAFTDHGKITSDRQCEYVRAIAFGLLDEAESQAAADTLNQMVLENGYHLNTGFLSTPFLCEVLAKYGYADTAYKLLLQDTAPSWLYEVKQGATTVWETWTGIDANGHPSESLNHYSYGAICGWLFGGVCGIHLAGQTLTIAPTPNPALGWAKAVYDSPVGRIESGWQYAGDAVTYTITVPCNLTAEVVLPDGRNLTLQPGTHTL
;
A
#
# COMPACT_ATOMS: atom_id res chain seq x y z
N MET A 1 -32.59 15.60 -7.37
CA MET A 1 -31.24 15.19 -6.87
C MET A 1 -31.23 13.68 -6.61
N GLN A 2 -30.18 12.96 -6.97
CA GLN A 2 -30.07 11.50 -6.81
C GLN A 2 -28.76 11.14 -6.10
N ALA A 3 -28.81 10.13 -5.24
CA ALA A 3 -27.59 9.56 -4.65
C ALA A 3 -26.93 8.59 -5.63
N THR A 4 -25.63 8.66 -5.75
CA THR A 4 -24.78 7.80 -6.59
C THR A 4 -23.55 7.34 -5.81
N ASN A 5 -22.77 6.43 -6.36
CA ASN A 5 -21.54 5.90 -5.73
C ASN A 5 -21.74 5.52 -4.26
N LEU A 6 -22.78 4.70 -4.00
CA LEU A 6 -23.13 4.26 -2.66
C LEU A 6 -22.05 3.28 -2.16
N LYS A 7 -21.48 3.56 -0.99
CA LYS A 7 -20.49 2.69 -0.36
C LYS A 7 -20.89 2.33 1.08
N THR A 8 -20.55 1.11 1.47
CA THR A 8 -20.66 0.59 2.83
C THR A 8 -19.25 0.33 3.34
N ASN A 9 -18.82 1.01 4.43
CA ASN A 9 -17.45 0.94 4.94
C ASN A 9 -16.42 1.20 3.82
N HIS A 10 -16.64 2.25 3.02
CA HIS A 10 -15.81 2.64 1.86
C HIS A 10 -15.73 1.61 0.72
N LEU A 11 -16.48 0.51 0.78
CA LEU A 11 -16.53 -0.58 -0.21
C LEU A 11 -17.81 -0.53 -1.03
N THR A 12 -17.74 -0.96 -2.28
CA THR A 12 -18.88 -1.10 -3.18
C THR A 12 -19.46 -2.51 -3.06
N GLN A 13 -20.70 -2.61 -2.58
CA GLN A 13 -21.42 -3.90 -2.42
C GLN A 13 -20.57 -4.99 -1.75
N PRO A 14 -19.99 -4.72 -0.56
CA PRO A 14 -19.06 -5.65 0.06
C PRO A 14 -19.72 -6.97 0.43
N LEU A 15 -18.92 -8.05 0.34
CA LEU A 15 -19.29 -9.40 0.69
C LEU A 15 -18.38 -9.91 1.81
N GLY A 16 -18.97 -10.21 2.98
CA GLY A 16 -18.25 -10.81 4.11
C GLY A 16 -17.48 -9.81 4.98
N ILE A 17 -17.95 -8.55 5.09
CA ILE A 17 -17.36 -7.58 6.02
C ILE A 17 -17.67 -7.92 7.47
N ASP A 18 -16.94 -7.31 8.41
CA ASP A 18 -17.24 -7.48 9.84
C ASP A 18 -18.62 -6.96 10.21
N ALA A 19 -19.23 -7.65 11.17
CA ALA A 19 -20.44 -7.18 11.84
C ALA A 19 -20.14 -5.93 12.68
N GLY A 20 -21.09 -5.02 12.80
CA GLY A 20 -20.93 -3.80 13.57
C GLY A 20 -21.69 -2.62 13.01
N THR A 21 -21.36 -1.41 13.45
CA THR A 21 -21.89 -0.19 12.85
C THR A 21 -21.30 0.00 11.47
N LEU A 22 -22.14 0.39 10.50
CA LEU A 22 -21.74 0.61 9.13
C LEU A 22 -21.58 2.11 8.85
N PHE A 23 -20.50 2.47 8.22
CA PHE A 23 -20.31 3.78 7.61
C PHE A 23 -20.92 3.76 6.20
N LEU A 24 -21.97 4.54 5.99
CA LEU A 24 -22.68 4.64 4.71
C LEU A 24 -22.34 5.98 4.07
N SER A 25 -21.90 5.97 2.82
CA SER A 25 -21.55 7.17 2.07
C SER A 25 -22.10 7.15 0.66
N TRP A 26 -22.29 8.35 0.09
CA TRP A 26 -22.81 8.55 -1.24
C TRP A 26 -22.30 9.84 -1.86
N GLN A 27 -22.50 9.99 -3.16
CA GLN A 27 -22.29 11.24 -3.88
C GLN A 27 -23.64 11.78 -4.35
N CYS A 28 -23.72 13.09 -4.56
CA CYS A 28 -24.88 13.73 -5.15
C CYS A 28 -24.70 13.89 -6.66
N ALA A 29 -25.66 13.43 -7.44
CA ALA A 29 -25.78 13.72 -8.85
C ALA A 29 -27.04 14.54 -9.09
N GLU A 30 -26.95 15.50 -10.02
CA GLU A 30 -28.01 16.44 -10.39
C GLU A 30 -28.46 17.37 -9.24
N GLY A 31 -28.78 18.61 -9.54
CA GLY A 31 -29.16 19.65 -8.60
C GLY A 31 -27.96 20.39 -7.98
N VAL A 32 -28.26 21.34 -7.12
CA VAL A 32 -27.26 22.24 -6.54
C VAL A 32 -26.87 21.82 -5.13
N ARG A 33 -27.84 21.55 -4.26
CA ARG A 33 -27.61 21.30 -2.84
C ARG A 33 -28.58 20.25 -2.28
N GLN A 34 -28.03 19.28 -1.57
CA GLN A 34 -28.77 18.38 -0.70
C GLN A 34 -29.21 19.14 0.56
N THR A 35 -30.52 19.13 0.84
CA THR A 35 -31.07 19.74 2.06
C THR A 35 -31.43 18.70 3.12
N ALA A 36 -31.73 17.47 2.66
CA ALA A 36 -32.05 16.35 3.54
C ALA A 36 -31.70 15.01 2.86
N TYR A 37 -31.67 13.98 3.67
CA TYR A 37 -31.65 12.58 3.20
C TYR A 37 -32.58 11.70 4.04
N GLU A 38 -32.94 10.56 3.51
CA GLU A 38 -33.62 9.49 4.22
C GLU A 38 -33.00 8.15 3.83
N ILE A 39 -32.68 7.33 4.84
CA ILE A 39 -32.06 6.03 4.66
C ILE A 39 -32.92 4.96 5.31
N GLU A 40 -33.01 3.81 4.63
CA GLU A 40 -33.56 2.58 5.20
C GLU A 40 -32.53 1.47 5.01
N VAL A 41 -32.26 0.71 6.08
CA VAL A 41 -31.42 -0.49 6.08
C VAL A 41 -32.32 -1.69 6.35
N THR A 42 -32.29 -2.68 5.47
CA THR A 42 -33.15 -3.87 5.53
C THR A 42 -32.34 -5.16 5.41
N ALA A 43 -32.86 -6.25 5.99
CA ALA A 43 -32.39 -7.61 5.76
C ALA A 43 -33.59 -8.49 5.40
N GLY A 44 -33.68 -8.92 4.16
CA GLY A 44 -34.89 -9.56 3.63
C GLY A 44 -36.12 -8.66 3.81
N ALA A 45 -37.13 -9.14 4.57
CA ALA A 45 -38.34 -8.37 4.85
C ALA A 45 -38.23 -7.51 6.12
N GLU A 46 -37.17 -7.62 6.91
CA GLU A 46 -37.01 -6.90 8.17
C GLU A 46 -36.34 -5.54 7.94
N THR A 47 -36.89 -4.48 8.52
CA THR A 47 -36.26 -3.16 8.57
C THR A 47 -35.44 -3.05 9.84
N LEU A 48 -34.12 -2.99 9.70
CA LEU A 48 -33.17 -2.83 10.80
C LEU A 48 -33.09 -1.40 11.30
N TRP A 49 -33.15 -0.45 10.36
CA TRP A 49 -33.11 0.97 10.63
C TRP A 49 -33.81 1.76 9.54
N ALA A 50 -34.57 2.75 9.96
CA ALA A 50 -35.14 3.79 9.10
C ALA A 50 -34.89 5.15 9.75
N SER A 51 -34.13 6.01 9.08
CA SER A 51 -33.76 7.32 9.62
C SER A 51 -34.93 8.33 9.63
N GLY A 52 -35.95 8.11 8.81
CA GLY A 52 -36.85 9.17 8.39
C GLY A 52 -36.08 10.30 7.66
N LYS A 53 -36.76 11.42 7.39
CA LYS A 53 -36.13 12.59 6.75
C LYS A 53 -35.20 13.31 7.74
N ILE A 54 -33.92 13.29 7.49
CA ILE A 54 -32.88 14.00 8.24
C ILE A 54 -32.47 15.26 7.49
N LEU A 55 -32.58 16.41 8.14
CA LEU A 55 -32.13 17.69 7.56
C LEU A 55 -30.61 17.79 7.67
N SER A 56 -29.91 17.54 6.57
CA SER A 56 -28.46 17.54 6.49
C SER A 56 -27.96 17.59 5.04
N SER A 57 -26.86 18.27 4.83
CA SER A 57 -26.07 18.25 3.58
C SER A 57 -24.90 17.28 3.61
N MET A 58 -24.71 16.54 4.72
CA MET A 58 -23.65 15.53 4.79
C MET A 58 -23.92 14.38 3.83
N MET A 59 -22.87 13.90 3.17
CA MET A 59 -22.91 12.79 2.22
C MET A 59 -22.43 11.47 2.83
N HIS A 60 -22.50 11.35 4.13
CA HIS A 60 -22.23 10.12 4.87
C HIS A 60 -23.00 10.09 6.19
N THR A 61 -23.15 8.90 6.77
CA THR A 61 -23.70 8.69 8.12
C THR A 61 -23.27 7.31 8.62
N GLU A 62 -23.38 7.09 9.93
CA GLU A 62 -23.23 5.76 10.54
C GLU A 62 -24.58 5.18 10.92
N THR A 63 -24.71 3.85 10.85
CA THR A 63 -25.91 3.18 11.39
C THR A 63 -25.92 3.30 12.92
N PRO A 64 -27.05 3.65 13.54
CA PRO A 64 -27.12 3.87 14.99
C PRO A 64 -27.03 2.56 15.79
N THR A 65 -27.27 1.42 15.14
CA THR A 65 -27.22 0.09 15.73
C THR A 65 -26.29 -0.81 14.92
N PRO A 66 -25.52 -1.67 15.60
CA PRO A 66 -24.69 -2.66 14.94
C PRO A 66 -25.52 -3.63 14.09
N VAL A 67 -25.00 -3.94 12.90
CA VAL A 67 -25.55 -5.02 12.05
C VAL A 67 -24.96 -6.35 12.52
N PRO A 68 -25.78 -7.40 12.69
CA PRO A 68 -25.30 -8.70 13.15
C PRO A 68 -24.48 -9.44 12.08
N PRO A 69 -23.72 -10.50 12.44
CA PRO A 69 -23.01 -11.36 11.49
C PRO A 69 -23.99 -12.18 10.63
N LYS A 70 -23.50 -12.73 9.52
CA LYS A 70 -24.24 -13.58 8.56
C LYS A 70 -25.46 -12.90 7.94
N MET A 71 -25.39 -11.59 7.77
CA MET A 71 -26.55 -10.83 7.30
C MET A 71 -26.35 -10.41 5.84
N GLN A 72 -27.29 -10.78 5.00
CA GLN A 72 -27.47 -10.23 3.67
C GLN A 72 -28.38 -9.01 3.77
N GLY A 73 -27.78 -7.84 3.67
CA GLY A 73 -28.44 -6.57 3.88
C GLY A 73 -28.51 -5.73 2.60
N GLN A 74 -29.45 -4.83 2.62
CA GLN A 74 -29.62 -3.77 1.63
C GLN A 74 -29.86 -2.45 2.33
N TRP A 75 -29.30 -1.38 1.81
CA TRP A 75 -29.74 -0.06 2.22
C TRP A 75 -30.11 0.78 1.01
N ARG A 76 -31.07 1.66 1.21
CA ARG A 76 -31.50 2.61 0.20
C ARG A 76 -31.51 4.00 0.76
N ILE A 77 -31.29 4.97 -0.11
CA ILE A 77 -31.27 6.38 0.23
C ILE A 77 -32.03 7.19 -0.81
N ARG A 78 -32.74 8.21 -0.37
CA ARG A 78 -33.20 9.30 -1.22
C ARG A 78 -32.78 10.65 -0.66
N LEU A 79 -32.59 11.61 -1.54
CA LEU A 79 -32.12 12.94 -1.22
C LEU A 79 -33.22 13.97 -1.51
N TRP A 80 -33.19 15.08 -0.79
CA TRP A 80 -33.99 16.27 -1.11
C TRP A 80 -33.08 17.35 -1.67
N ASP A 81 -33.52 17.98 -2.74
CA ASP A 81 -32.82 19.09 -3.38
C ASP A 81 -33.01 20.43 -2.65
N GLU A 82 -32.48 21.51 -3.19
CA GLU A 82 -32.58 22.88 -2.69
C GLU A 82 -34.03 23.42 -2.64
N ASN A 83 -34.96 22.82 -3.35
CA ASN A 83 -36.40 23.15 -3.38
C ASN A 83 -37.23 22.23 -2.48
N ASP A 84 -36.57 21.42 -1.62
CA ASP A 84 -37.18 20.40 -0.75
C ASP A 84 -37.99 19.34 -1.52
N GLN A 85 -37.57 19.03 -2.78
CA GLN A 85 -38.19 17.99 -3.58
C GLN A 85 -37.44 16.68 -3.41
N PRO A 86 -38.11 15.56 -3.05
CA PRO A 86 -37.46 14.27 -2.92
C PRO A 86 -37.09 13.69 -4.28
N GLY A 87 -35.87 13.17 -4.39
CA GLY A 87 -35.40 12.38 -5.51
C GLY A 87 -35.85 10.92 -5.48
N ALA A 88 -35.40 10.14 -6.45
CA ALA A 88 -35.60 8.71 -6.49
C ALA A 88 -34.74 7.99 -5.41
N TRP A 89 -35.18 6.80 -5.00
CA TRP A 89 -34.36 5.93 -4.16
C TRP A 89 -33.20 5.32 -4.95
N SER A 90 -32.02 5.37 -4.36
CA SER A 90 -30.84 4.61 -4.81
C SER A 90 -30.54 3.52 -3.79
N THR A 91 -30.10 2.34 -4.24
CA THR A 91 -29.94 1.15 -3.40
C THR A 91 -28.55 0.55 -3.54
N ALA A 92 -27.98 0.06 -2.43
CA ALA A 92 -26.77 -0.75 -2.38
C ALA A 92 -26.96 -1.95 -1.47
N SER A 93 -26.25 -3.05 -1.76
CA SER A 93 -26.23 -4.26 -0.95
C SER A 93 -24.94 -4.35 -0.14
N PHE A 94 -24.97 -5.14 0.93
CA PHE A 94 -23.81 -5.56 1.70
C PHE A 94 -24.07 -6.92 2.33
N GLU A 95 -23.00 -7.63 2.68
CA GLU A 95 -23.10 -8.89 3.42
C GLU A 95 -22.04 -8.92 4.52
N THR A 96 -22.43 -9.31 5.75
CA THR A 96 -21.50 -9.52 6.85
C THR A 96 -21.04 -10.97 6.90
N GLY A 97 -19.78 -11.19 7.29
CA GLY A 97 -19.16 -12.50 7.41
C GLY A 97 -19.62 -13.27 8.66
N LEU A 98 -18.97 -14.41 8.91
CA LEU A 98 -19.16 -15.20 10.11
C LEU A 98 -18.55 -14.49 11.33
N ALA A 99 -19.25 -14.56 12.47
CA ALA A 99 -18.60 -14.29 13.75
C ALA A 99 -17.69 -15.48 14.14
N GLN A 100 -16.73 -15.24 15.03
CA GLN A 100 -15.81 -16.28 15.51
C GLN A 100 -16.55 -17.52 16.04
N ALA A 101 -17.69 -17.32 16.71
CA ALA A 101 -18.50 -18.40 17.29
C ALA A 101 -19.32 -19.20 16.26
N ASP A 102 -19.50 -18.69 15.05
CA ASP A 102 -20.30 -19.34 14.01
C ASP A 102 -19.49 -20.38 13.21
N TRP A 103 -18.16 -20.36 13.31
CA TRP A 103 -17.31 -21.31 12.66
C TRP A 103 -17.44 -22.70 13.26
N GLN A 104 -17.78 -23.68 12.44
CA GLN A 104 -17.89 -25.10 12.81
C GLN A 104 -16.69 -25.92 12.33
N GLY A 105 -15.95 -25.42 11.32
CA GLY A 105 -14.74 -26.05 10.82
C GLY A 105 -13.56 -25.92 11.78
N VAL A 106 -12.57 -26.76 11.60
CA VAL A 106 -11.28 -26.75 12.30
C VAL A 106 -10.15 -26.51 11.31
N TRP A 107 -9.00 -26.03 11.78
CA TRP A 107 -7.80 -25.96 10.94
C TRP A 107 -7.40 -27.34 10.48
N VAL A 108 -7.21 -27.51 9.18
CA VAL A 108 -6.75 -28.73 8.55
C VAL A 108 -5.36 -28.49 7.99
N CYS A 109 -4.39 -29.25 8.52
CA CYS A 109 -2.99 -29.24 8.13
C CYS A 109 -2.71 -30.51 7.30
N PRO A 110 -2.14 -30.40 6.08
CA PRO A 110 -1.66 -31.56 5.36
C PRO A 110 -0.63 -32.33 6.19
N GLU A 111 -0.72 -33.64 6.26
CA GLU A 111 0.42 -34.43 6.71
C GLU A 111 1.45 -34.45 5.57
N THR A 112 2.52 -33.70 5.74
CA THR A 112 3.63 -33.72 4.79
C THR A 112 4.59 -34.81 5.19
N GLU A 113 4.70 -35.89 4.39
CA GLU A 113 5.98 -36.55 4.31
C GLU A 113 6.96 -35.54 3.72
N GLU A 114 8.18 -35.41 4.29
CA GLU A 114 9.21 -34.63 3.62
C GLU A 114 9.31 -35.19 2.21
N PRO A 115 8.90 -34.45 1.17
CA PRO A 115 8.99 -35.00 -0.17
C PRO A 115 10.45 -35.30 -0.41
N ASP A 116 10.75 -36.47 -1.02
CA ASP A 116 12.05 -36.76 -1.59
C ASP A 116 12.26 -35.75 -2.73
N ILE A 117 12.63 -34.52 -2.32
CA ILE A 117 12.84 -33.40 -3.23
C ILE A 117 14.17 -33.75 -3.90
N ASP A 118 14.07 -34.33 -5.06
CA ASP A 118 15.18 -34.32 -5.99
C ASP A 118 15.56 -32.85 -6.15
N CYS A 119 16.71 -32.43 -5.58
CA CYS A 119 17.21 -31.04 -5.54
C CYS A 119 17.49 -30.46 -6.95
N THR A 120 16.79 -30.93 -7.97
CA THR A 120 16.71 -30.35 -9.32
C THR A 120 15.82 -29.10 -9.39
N ASP A 121 15.12 -28.77 -8.30
CA ASP A 121 14.28 -27.59 -8.24
C ASP A 121 15.14 -26.33 -8.36
N ALA A 122 14.81 -25.49 -9.34
CA ALA A 122 15.64 -24.35 -9.74
C ALA A 122 15.86 -23.33 -8.60
N ILE A 123 14.85 -23.11 -7.76
CA ILE A 123 14.94 -22.20 -6.62
C ILE A 123 15.91 -22.74 -5.56
N ASN A 124 15.81 -24.04 -5.19
CA ASN A 124 16.74 -24.68 -4.28
C ASN A 124 18.17 -24.70 -4.84
N ALA A 125 18.32 -24.91 -6.14
CA ALA A 125 19.63 -24.86 -6.81
C ALA A 125 20.24 -23.45 -6.82
N PHE A 126 19.42 -22.40 -6.84
CA PHE A 126 19.86 -21.01 -6.70
C PHE A 126 20.18 -20.65 -5.24
N ALA A 127 19.27 -20.90 -4.31
CA ALA A 127 19.35 -20.44 -2.94
C ALA A 127 20.40 -21.17 -2.11
N LYS A 128 20.53 -22.50 -2.22
CA LYS A 128 21.42 -23.32 -1.43
C LYS A 128 22.90 -22.94 -1.55
N PRO A 129 23.50 -22.79 -2.74
CA PRO A 129 24.90 -22.37 -2.89
C PRO A 129 25.15 -20.97 -2.32
N ASN A 130 24.24 -20.04 -2.53
CA ASN A 130 24.35 -18.69 -1.97
C ASN A 130 24.31 -18.71 -0.43
N TRP A 131 23.39 -19.49 0.13
CA TRP A 131 23.28 -19.69 1.57
C TRP A 131 24.56 -20.31 2.15
N GLU A 132 25.12 -21.35 1.53
CA GLU A 132 26.35 -22.01 1.95
C GLU A 132 27.54 -21.04 1.96
N GLN A 133 27.69 -20.21 0.93
CA GLN A 133 28.75 -19.19 0.85
C GLN A 133 28.60 -18.15 1.96
N LYS A 134 27.37 -17.70 2.22
CA LYS A 134 27.08 -16.76 3.30
C LYS A 134 27.39 -17.35 4.67
N GLN A 135 27.03 -18.61 4.93
CA GLN A 135 27.32 -19.28 6.19
C GLN A 135 28.83 -19.38 6.43
N VAL A 136 29.61 -19.77 5.40
CA VAL A 136 31.07 -19.81 5.48
C VAL A 136 31.67 -18.44 5.81
N ALA A 137 31.15 -17.37 5.20
CA ALA A 137 31.60 -16.01 5.49
C ALA A 137 31.25 -15.55 6.90
N LEU A 138 30.04 -15.88 7.40
CA LEU A 138 29.60 -15.58 8.78
C LEU A 138 30.45 -16.33 9.81
N GLU A 139 30.73 -17.61 9.60
CA GLU A 139 31.59 -18.42 10.46
C GLU A 139 33.02 -17.86 10.52
N ALA A 140 33.58 -17.57 9.34
CA ALA A 140 34.91 -16.96 9.21
C ALA A 140 35.03 -15.62 9.93
N SER A 141 33.95 -14.84 9.95
CA SER A 141 33.89 -13.56 10.64
C SER A 141 33.57 -13.64 12.13
N GLY A 142 33.26 -14.84 12.67
CA GLY A 142 32.83 -15.05 14.06
C GLY A 142 31.45 -14.43 14.38
N LYS A 143 30.65 -14.09 13.38
CA LYS A 143 29.40 -13.35 13.53
C LYS A 143 28.13 -14.21 13.50
N GLY A 144 28.23 -15.51 13.41
CA GLY A 144 27.04 -16.35 13.34
C GLY A 144 27.31 -17.85 13.51
N THR A 145 26.21 -18.59 13.71
CA THR A 145 26.21 -20.07 13.69
C THR A 145 25.54 -20.50 12.39
N ALA A 146 26.15 -21.48 11.70
CA ALA A 146 25.53 -22.11 10.56
C ALA A 146 24.18 -22.73 10.94
N GLN A 147 23.11 -22.32 10.24
CA GLN A 147 21.81 -22.97 10.35
C GLN A 147 21.63 -23.92 9.16
N PRO A 148 20.98 -25.08 9.32
CA PRO A 148 20.73 -25.96 8.18
C PRO A 148 19.90 -25.22 7.10
N TYR A 149 20.27 -25.41 5.84
CA TYR A 149 19.46 -24.95 4.73
C TYR A 149 18.07 -25.63 4.80
N GLN A 150 17.02 -24.83 4.63
CA GLN A 150 15.64 -25.34 4.58
C GLN A 150 15.17 -25.31 3.14
N PRO A 151 14.96 -26.45 2.47
CA PRO A 151 14.48 -26.48 1.10
C PRO A 151 13.06 -25.94 1.01
N HIS A 152 12.73 -25.33 -0.13
CA HIS A 152 11.37 -24.91 -0.45
C HIS A 152 10.49 -26.12 -0.75
N CYS A 153 9.22 -26.08 -0.35
CA CYS A 153 8.32 -27.23 -0.43
C CYS A 153 7.33 -27.12 -1.60
N PRO A 154 6.84 -28.27 -2.11
CA PRO A 154 5.70 -28.29 -3.01
C PRO A 154 4.45 -27.70 -2.36
N ALA A 155 3.55 -27.16 -3.19
CA ALA A 155 2.21 -26.82 -2.75
C ALA A 155 1.44 -28.09 -2.31
N SER A 156 0.58 -27.92 -1.30
CA SER A 156 -0.28 -29.00 -0.82
C SER A 156 -1.67 -28.86 -1.43
N TYR A 157 -2.22 -29.97 -1.91
CA TYR A 157 -3.58 -30.05 -2.45
C TYR A 157 -4.45 -30.80 -1.46
N LEU A 158 -5.61 -30.22 -1.10
CA LEU A 158 -6.58 -30.82 -0.19
C LEU A 158 -7.91 -30.98 -0.92
N ARG A 159 -8.59 -32.11 -0.70
CA ARG A 159 -9.92 -32.32 -1.25
C ARG A 159 -10.93 -32.75 -0.20
N LYS A 160 -12.19 -32.40 -0.45
CA LYS A 160 -13.34 -32.89 0.29
C LYS A 160 -14.49 -33.14 -0.66
N VAL A 161 -15.05 -34.38 -0.60
CA VAL A 161 -16.30 -34.74 -1.27
C VAL A 161 -17.44 -34.57 -0.28
N PHE A 162 -18.52 -33.92 -0.66
CA PHE A 162 -19.67 -33.67 0.21
C PHE A 162 -20.99 -33.64 -0.56
N THR A 163 -22.09 -33.80 0.16
CA THR A 163 -23.45 -33.70 -0.40
C THR A 163 -24.10 -32.42 0.03
N ALA A 164 -24.57 -31.61 -0.92
CA ALA A 164 -25.31 -30.40 -0.65
C ALA A 164 -26.81 -30.57 -0.94
N PRO A 165 -27.73 -30.05 -0.08
CA PRO A 165 -29.16 -29.98 -0.38
C PRO A 165 -29.43 -28.91 -1.43
N ALA A 166 -30.62 -28.96 -2.02
CA ALA A 166 -31.15 -27.86 -2.80
C ALA A 166 -31.29 -26.59 -1.93
N GLY A 167 -30.96 -25.43 -2.48
CA GLY A 167 -31.07 -24.14 -1.81
C GLY A 167 -30.67 -22.98 -2.71
N GLU A 168 -31.15 -21.78 -2.37
CA GLU A 168 -30.96 -20.58 -3.19
C GLU A 168 -29.74 -19.75 -2.82
N GLY A 169 -29.32 -19.75 -1.54
CA GLY A 169 -28.18 -19.00 -1.03
C GLY A 169 -27.03 -19.91 -0.60
N LYS A 170 -25.94 -19.99 -1.39
CA LYS A 170 -24.80 -20.84 -1.07
C LYS A 170 -23.55 -19.98 -0.85
N ARG A 171 -22.93 -20.10 0.33
CA ARG A 171 -21.76 -19.29 0.72
C ARG A 171 -20.60 -20.19 1.13
N LEU A 172 -19.41 -19.87 0.64
CA LEU A 172 -18.14 -20.43 1.11
C LEU A 172 -17.41 -19.36 1.91
N TYR A 173 -17.16 -19.64 3.18
CA TYR A 173 -16.27 -18.88 4.04
C TYR A 173 -14.96 -19.64 4.14
N ILE A 174 -13.82 -19.00 3.85
CA ILE A 174 -12.53 -19.70 3.76
C ILE A 174 -11.39 -18.77 4.11
N THR A 175 -10.37 -19.32 4.77
CA THR A 175 -9.08 -18.66 5.02
C THR A 175 -7.97 -19.71 5.08
N ALA A 176 -6.71 -19.26 5.08
CA ALA A 176 -5.56 -20.15 5.15
C ALA A 176 -4.42 -19.55 5.98
N LYS A 177 -3.65 -20.42 6.61
CA LYS A 177 -2.27 -20.16 7.01
C LYS A 177 -1.38 -20.49 5.81
N GLY A 178 -0.90 -19.48 5.14
CA GLY A 178 -0.35 -19.55 3.77
C GLY A 178 -1.27 -18.87 2.77
N LEU A 179 -1.15 -19.23 1.49
CA LEU A 179 -2.04 -18.79 0.43
C LEU A 179 -2.92 -19.95 -0.03
N TYR A 180 -4.10 -19.65 -0.59
CA TYR A 180 -4.95 -20.69 -1.15
C TYR A 180 -5.54 -20.30 -2.51
N THR A 181 -5.82 -21.33 -3.31
CA THR A 181 -6.72 -21.27 -4.45
C THR A 181 -7.72 -22.42 -4.31
N ALA A 182 -9.00 -22.17 -4.52
CA ALA A 182 -10.06 -23.19 -4.36
C ALA A 182 -10.84 -23.41 -5.66
N TRP A 183 -11.29 -24.64 -5.86
CA TRP A 183 -12.16 -25.04 -6.96
C TRP A 183 -13.34 -25.86 -6.44
N LEU A 184 -14.54 -25.52 -6.87
CA LEU A 184 -15.75 -26.30 -6.65
C LEU A 184 -16.16 -26.96 -7.97
N ASN A 185 -16.23 -28.31 -7.95
CA ASN A 185 -16.58 -29.10 -9.14
C ASN A 185 -15.72 -28.77 -10.36
N GLY A 186 -14.41 -28.52 -10.14
CA GLY A 186 -13.44 -28.15 -11.16
C GLY A 186 -13.48 -26.69 -11.63
N LYS A 187 -14.35 -25.84 -11.07
CA LYS A 187 -14.41 -24.41 -11.39
C LYS A 187 -13.78 -23.60 -10.26
N ARG A 188 -12.93 -22.64 -10.60
CA ARG A 188 -12.30 -21.75 -9.62
C ARG A 188 -13.35 -20.96 -8.83
N VAL A 189 -13.13 -20.82 -7.53
CA VAL A 189 -13.92 -20.01 -6.62
C VAL A 189 -13.33 -18.61 -6.55
N GLY A 190 -14.11 -17.61 -6.95
CA GLY A 190 -13.68 -16.21 -6.96
C GLY A 190 -12.53 -15.92 -7.92
N ASP A 191 -12.10 -14.67 -7.89
CA ASP A 191 -11.04 -14.12 -8.77
C ASP A 191 -9.91 -13.44 -7.99
N MET A 192 -9.99 -13.41 -6.65
CA MET A 192 -8.91 -12.94 -5.81
C MET A 192 -7.67 -13.84 -6.00
N VAL A 193 -6.53 -13.23 -6.22
CA VAL A 193 -5.23 -13.90 -6.21
C VAL A 193 -4.53 -13.67 -4.88
N LEU A 194 -3.59 -14.54 -4.51
CA LEU A 194 -2.83 -14.46 -3.27
C LEU A 194 -3.72 -14.39 -1.99
N ALA A 195 -4.92 -15.01 -2.03
CA ALA A 195 -5.80 -15.09 -0.88
C ALA A 195 -5.18 -15.94 0.26
N PRO A 196 -5.38 -15.60 1.53
CA PRO A 196 -6.22 -14.56 2.09
C PRO A 196 -5.59 -13.16 2.12
N GLY A 197 -4.34 -12.98 1.73
CA GLY A 197 -3.60 -11.74 1.78
C GLY A 197 -2.52 -11.72 2.88
N SER A 198 -1.98 -10.54 3.15
CA SER A 198 -0.90 -10.29 4.11
C SER A 198 -1.47 -9.87 5.46
N PHE A 199 -1.19 -10.65 6.49
CA PHE A 199 -1.64 -10.44 7.88
C PHE A 199 -0.51 -10.74 8.88
N THR A 200 -0.63 -10.23 10.09
CA THR A 200 0.12 -10.71 11.25
C THR A 200 -0.50 -12.05 11.68
N ALA A 201 -0.15 -13.11 10.96
CA ALA A 201 -0.90 -14.36 10.90
C ALA A 201 -0.82 -15.22 12.18
N ASP A 202 -0.03 -14.82 13.17
CA ASP A 202 -0.02 -15.37 14.53
C ASP A 202 -1.01 -14.65 15.47
N LYS A 203 -1.60 -13.51 15.03
CA LYS A 203 -2.54 -12.72 15.81
C LYS A 203 -3.95 -12.73 15.25
N HIS A 204 -4.10 -12.65 13.94
CA HIS A 204 -5.38 -12.75 13.25
C HIS A 204 -5.22 -13.11 11.77
N LEU A 205 -6.33 -13.51 11.13
CA LEU A 205 -6.42 -13.73 9.68
C LEU A 205 -7.74 -13.21 9.13
N GLY A 206 -7.71 -12.71 7.89
CA GLY A 206 -8.91 -12.37 7.14
C GLY A 206 -9.57 -13.63 6.54
N ALA A 207 -10.88 -13.72 6.64
CA ALA A 207 -11.66 -14.79 6.03
C ALA A 207 -12.46 -14.26 4.85
N GLN A 208 -12.28 -14.84 3.67
CA GLN A 208 -13.03 -14.50 2.48
C GLN A 208 -14.42 -15.13 2.53
N THR A 209 -15.39 -14.42 1.98
CA THR A 209 -16.75 -14.94 1.73
C THR A 209 -16.99 -14.94 0.23
N TYR A 210 -17.40 -16.08 -0.31
CA TYR A 210 -17.73 -16.22 -1.73
C TYR A 210 -19.18 -16.67 -1.91
N ASP A 211 -19.87 -16.03 -2.87
CA ASP A 211 -21.13 -16.57 -3.39
C ASP A 211 -20.82 -17.75 -4.33
N VAL A 212 -21.14 -18.94 -3.90
CA VAL A 212 -20.88 -20.18 -4.65
C VAL A 212 -22.16 -20.83 -5.17
N THR A 213 -23.28 -20.08 -5.18
CA THR A 213 -24.60 -20.58 -5.59
C THR A 213 -24.56 -21.21 -6.99
N ALA A 214 -23.82 -20.61 -7.94
CA ALA A 214 -23.68 -21.14 -9.30
C ALA A 214 -22.67 -22.30 -9.42
N LEU A 215 -21.88 -22.58 -8.41
CA LEU A 215 -20.81 -23.60 -8.44
C LEU A 215 -21.22 -24.89 -7.72
N VAL A 216 -21.99 -24.79 -6.64
CA VAL A 216 -22.44 -25.95 -5.84
C VAL A 216 -23.71 -26.54 -6.44
N ARG A 217 -23.67 -27.84 -6.74
CA ARG A 217 -24.79 -28.63 -7.27
C ARG A 217 -25.62 -29.22 -6.13
N ASP A 218 -26.88 -29.50 -6.40
CA ASP A 218 -27.67 -30.37 -5.53
C ASP A 218 -27.12 -31.81 -5.62
N GLY A 219 -26.86 -32.46 -4.48
CA GLY A 219 -26.23 -33.77 -4.41
C GLY A 219 -24.71 -33.68 -4.22
N GLU A 220 -23.98 -34.58 -4.86
CA GLU A 220 -22.52 -34.72 -4.67
C GLU A 220 -21.72 -33.57 -5.28
N ASN A 221 -20.75 -33.07 -4.52
CA ASN A 221 -19.82 -32.01 -4.90
C ASN A 221 -18.40 -32.35 -4.43
N GLU A 222 -17.41 -31.75 -5.10
CA GLU A 222 -16.02 -31.81 -4.70
C GLU A 222 -15.48 -30.39 -4.51
N LEU A 223 -14.86 -30.13 -3.36
CA LEU A 223 -14.04 -28.96 -3.09
C LEU A 223 -12.57 -29.39 -3.12
N LEU A 224 -11.80 -28.78 -4.03
CA LEU A 224 -10.34 -28.93 -4.14
C LEU A 224 -9.69 -27.60 -3.76
N ILE A 225 -8.65 -27.63 -2.92
CA ILE A 225 -7.91 -26.46 -2.46
C ILE A 225 -6.43 -26.70 -2.64
N ALA A 226 -5.71 -25.79 -3.30
CA ALA A 226 -4.26 -25.74 -3.29
C ALA A 226 -3.79 -24.74 -2.24
N LEU A 227 -2.78 -25.13 -1.45
CA LEU A 227 -2.14 -24.29 -0.43
C LEU A 227 -0.69 -24.03 -0.82
N GLY A 228 -0.32 -22.74 -0.86
CA GLY A 228 1.05 -22.24 -1.01
C GLY A 228 1.58 -21.61 0.26
N ASP A 229 2.87 -21.32 0.27
CA ASP A 229 3.60 -20.78 1.43
C ASP A 229 3.16 -19.37 1.81
N GLY A 230 3.05 -18.48 0.84
CA GLY A 230 2.61 -17.09 1.01
C GLY A 230 3.41 -16.30 2.04
N TRP A 231 2.86 -15.23 2.53
CA TRP A 231 3.48 -14.43 3.62
C TRP A 231 3.63 -15.19 4.95
N TYR A 232 3.01 -16.36 5.08
CA TYR A 232 3.04 -17.15 6.30
C TYR A 232 4.39 -17.83 6.53
N ARG A 233 4.95 -18.47 5.48
CA ARG A 233 6.20 -19.24 5.60
C ARG A 233 7.22 -19.04 4.47
N SER A 234 6.90 -18.28 3.40
CA SER A 234 7.88 -17.94 2.36
C SER A 234 9.03 -17.09 2.88
N THR A 235 10.02 -16.91 2.03
CA THR A 235 11.07 -15.91 2.19
C THR A 235 10.46 -14.51 2.28
N SER A 236 10.87 -13.71 3.25
CA SER A 236 10.29 -12.42 3.56
C SER A 236 11.34 -11.39 3.97
N GLY A 237 11.12 -10.15 3.56
CA GLY A 237 11.96 -9.00 3.89
C GLY A 237 13.37 -9.06 3.33
N VAL A 238 14.13 -8.01 3.57
CA VAL A 238 15.53 -7.92 3.14
C VAL A 238 16.45 -8.94 3.82
N ASP A 239 16.07 -9.42 5.00
CA ASP A 239 16.83 -10.44 5.72
C ASP A 239 16.62 -11.86 5.16
N GLY A 240 15.59 -12.07 4.32
CA GLY A 240 15.23 -13.38 3.79
C GLY A 240 14.81 -14.36 4.88
N ASP A 241 14.05 -13.90 5.89
CA ASP A 241 13.49 -14.77 6.92
C ASP A 241 12.42 -15.68 6.33
N ARG A 242 12.41 -16.96 6.72
CA ARG A 242 11.39 -17.94 6.37
C ARG A 242 10.63 -18.41 7.59
N ASP A 243 9.46 -19.01 7.38
CA ASP A 243 8.59 -19.56 8.44
C ASP A 243 8.23 -18.52 9.49
N LEU A 244 7.98 -17.28 9.08
CA LEU A 244 7.83 -16.14 10.01
C LEU A 244 6.70 -16.38 11.03
N PHE A 245 5.56 -16.90 10.57
CA PHE A 245 4.40 -17.20 11.42
C PHE A 245 4.21 -18.70 11.71
N GLY A 246 4.95 -19.57 11.04
CA GLY A 246 4.92 -21.01 11.27
C GLY A 246 5.41 -21.84 10.08
N LYS A 247 5.65 -23.14 10.33
CA LYS A 247 6.16 -24.08 9.34
C LYS A 247 5.06 -24.84 8.58
N GLU A 248 3.86 -24.90 9.12
CA GLU A 248 2.77 -25.72 8.60
C GLU A 248 1.68 -24.84 8.00
N VAL A 249 1.45 -24.98 6.69
CA VAL A 249 0.29 -24.37 6.05
C VAL A 249 -0.99 -25.09 6.49
N ALA A 250 -2.11 -24.36 6.52
CA ALA A 250 -3.39 -24.94 6.91
C ALA A 250 -4.55 -24.21 6.23
N VAL A 251 -5.68 -24.88 6.08
CA VAL A 251 -6.93 -24.28 5.61
C VAL A 251 -8.02 -24.40 6.67
N LEU A 252 -8.90 -23.43 6.69
CA LEU A 252 -10.15 -23.44 7.45
C LEU A 252 -11.27 -22.96 6.53
N PHE A 253 -12.33 -23.75 6.40
CA PHE A 253 -13.50 -23.34 5.63
C PHE A 253 -14.82 -23.84 6.20
N GLN A 254 -15.90 -23.17 5.79
CA GLN A 254 -17.28 -23.55 6.04
C GLN A 254 -18.11 -23.19 4.82
N LEU A 255 -18.81 -24.18 4.26
CA LEU A 255 -19.77 -23.98 3.18
C LEU A 255 -21.17 -24.10 3.73
N GLU A 256 -22.00 -23.09 3.47
CA GLU A 256 -23.39 -23.03 3.91
C GLU A 256 -24.35 -23.04 2.72
N VAL A 257 -25.51 -23.67 2.95
CA VAL A 257 -26.69 -23.57 2.08
C VAL A 257 -27.83 -23.00 2.91
N ASP A 258 -28.38 -21.88 2.48
CA ASP A 258 -29.45 -21.14 3.18
C ASP A 258 -29.13 -20.92 4.67
N GLY A 259 -27.88 -20.52 4.95
CA GLY A 259 -27.39 -20.18 6.28
C GLY A 259 -27.10 -21.39 7.20
N LYS A 260 -27.12 -22.61 6.67
CA LYS A 260 -26.77 -23.84 7.43
C LYS A 260 -25.50 -24.46 6.88
N ALA A 261 -24.55 -24.77 7.74
CA ALA A 261 -23.33 -25.46 7.35
C ALA A 261 -23.64 -26.85 6.80
N VAL A 262 -23.13 -27.16 5.60
CA VAL A 262 -23.30 -28.44 4.92
C VAL A 262 -21.96 -29.13 4.65
N CYS A 263 -20.86 -28.36 4.65
CA CYS A 263 -19.51 -28.86 4.52
C CYS A 263 -18.55 -27.96 5.30
N VAL A 264 -17.68 -28.55 6.09
CA VAL A 264 -16.66 -27.82 6.87
C VAL A 264 -15.31 -28.50 6.71
N SER A 265 -14.23 -27.79 7.02
CA SER A 265 -12.90 -28.38 7.15
C SER A 265 -12.81 -29.24 8.40
N ASP A 266 -12.43 -30.49 8.26
CA ASP A 266 -12.34 -31.52 9.32
C ASP A 266 -11.36 -32.64 8.92
N ASP A 267 -11.30 -33.71 9.71
CA ASP A 267 -10.41 -34.86 9.56
C ASP A 267 -10.82 -35.84 8.43
N ASP A 268 -11.99 -35.67 7.81
CA ASP A 268 -12.42 -36.45 6.64
C ASP A 268 -11.78 -35.92 5.31
N MET A 269 -10.98 -34.86 5.37
CA MET A 269 -10.25 -34.36 4.21
C MET A 269 -9.06 -35.25 3.88
N GLU A 270 -8.67 -35.23 2.61
CA GLU A 270 -7.43 -35.85 2.13
C GLU A 270 -6.50 -34.82 1.55
N ALA A 271 -5.19 -35.03 1.66
CA ALA A 271 -4.15 -34.13 1.16
C ALA A 271 -3.14 -34.88 0.29
N THR A 272 -2.46 -34.15 -0.61
CA THR A 272 -1.32 -34.62 -1.38
C THR A 272 -0.38 -33.49 -1.77
N GLN A 273 0.90 -33.78 -1.93
CA GLN A 273 1.91 -32.88 -2.52
C GLN A 273 2.37 -33.34 -3.92
N CYS A 274 1.71 -34.36 -4.51
CA CYS A 274 2.00 -34.87 -5.83
C CYS A 274 1.31 -34.04 -6.94
N GLY A 275 1.24 -32.72 -6.80
CA GLY A 275 0.67 -31.84 -7.80
C GLY A 275 1.74 -31.05 -8.58
N PRO A 276 1.31 -30.22 -9.55
CA PRO A 276 2.22 -29.56 -10.49
C PRO A 276 3.09 -28.47 -9.88
N ILE A 277 2.66 -27.76 -8.82
CA ILE A 277 3.46 -26.71 -8.16
C ILE A 277 4.49 -27.41 -7.26
N ARG A 278 5.75 -27.48 -7.72
CA ARG A 278 6.85 -28.22 -7.06
C ARG A 278 7.59 -27.38 -6.05
N GLN A 279 7.62 -26.06 -6.25
CA GLN A 279 8.11 -25.05 -5.30
C GLN A 279 7.24 -23.81 -5.43
N ASN A 280 7.09 -23.10 -4.34
CA ASN A 280 6.46 -21.79 -4.33
C ASN A 280 7.05 -20.94 -3.21
N ASP A 281 7.32 -19.68 -3.51
CA ASP A 281 7.86 -18.71 -2.56
C ASP A 281 7.58 -17.30 -3.08
N MET A 282 7.21 -16.40 -2.18
CA MET A 282 6.82 -15.02 -2.55
C MET A 282 7.98 -14.25 -3.20
N GLN A 283 9.21 -14.40 -2.70
CA GLN A 283 10.38 -13.68 -3.21
C GLN A 283 11.21 -14.51 -4.18
N GLN A 284 11.35 -15.81 -3.92
CA GLN A 284 12.20 -16.66 -4.75
C GLN A 284 11.51 -17.06 -6.04
N GLY A 285 10.20 -17.33 -6.00
CA GLY A 285 9.42 -17.64 -7.20
C GLY A 285 8.67 -18.96 -7.15
N GLU A 286 8.41 -19.56 -8.33
CA GLU A 286 7.60 -20.78 -8.45
C GLU A 286 8.18 -21.75 -9.50
N VAL A 287 8.14 -23.04 -9.18
CA VAL A 287 8.48 -24.13 -10.11
C VAL A 287 7.23 -24.97 -10.37
N TYR A 288 6.89 -25.11 -11.64
CA TYR A 288 5.71 -25.83 -12.10
C TYR A 288 6.08 -26.97 -13.04
N ASP A 289 5.55 -28.17 -12.77
CA ASP A 289 5.73 -29.37 -13.62
C ASP A 289 4.42 -29.71 -14.33
N ALA A 290 4.30 -29.32 -15.58
CA ALA A 290 3.10 -29.53 -16.39
C ALA A 290 2.76 -31.02 -16.60
N ARG A 291 3.75 -31.92 -16.49
CA ARG A 291 3.55 -33.36 -16.59
C ARG A 291 2.65 -33.92 -15.50
N LEU A 292 2.50 -33.18 -14.37
CA LEU A 292 1.67 -33.55 -13.22
C LEU A 292 0.28 -32.90 -13.24
N GLU A 293 0.00 -32.06 -14.22
CA GLU A 293 -1.29 -31.36 -14.31
C GLU A 293 -2.44 -32.38 -14.47
N GLY A 294 -3.49 -32.23 -13.68
CA GLY A 294 -4.64 -33.13 -13.65
C GLY A 294 -4.36 -34.53 -13.11
N LYS A 295 -3.15 -34.81 -12.62
CA LYS A 295 -2.68 -36.13 -12.18
C LYS A 295 -2.44 -36.18 -10.66
N LEU A 296 -3.32 -35.58 -9.84
CA LEU A 296 -3.18 -35.61 -8.37
C LEU A 296 -3.31 -37.05 -7.86
N THR A 297 -2.26 -37.59 -7.24
CA THR A 297 -2.16 -38.94 -6.71
C THR A 297 -1.56 -38.92 -5.30
N GLY A 298 -1.45 -40.08 -4.64
CA GLY A 298 -0.81 -40.15 -3.32
C GLY A 298 -1.58 -39.47 -2.21
N TRP A 299 -2.91 -39.51 -2.28
CA TRP A 299 -3.79 -38.95 -1.25
C TRP A 299 -3.61 -39.64 0.10
N HIS A 300 -3.50 -38.88 1.17
CA HIS A 300 -3.33 -39.37 2.53
C HIS A 300 -4.16 -38.51 3.48
N GLY A 301 -4.21 -38.92 4.75
CA GLY A 301 -4.96 -38.20 5.78
C GLY A 301 -4.37 -36.83 6.14
N VAL A 302 -5.08 -36.12 6.99
CA VAL A 302 -4.73 -34.76 7.44
C VAL A 302 -4.69 -34.73 8.96
N ARG A 303 -4.01 -33.69 9.52
CA ARG A 303 -4.08 -33.36 10.94
C ARG A 303 -5.01 -32.15 11.14
N THR A 304 -5.70 -32.14 12.27
CA THR A 304 -6.58 -31.02 12.61
C THR A 304 -6.10 -30.27 13.84
N ALA A 305 -6.44 -29.00 13.94
CA ALA A 305 -6.20 -28.15 15.09
C ALA A 305 -7.41 -27.26 15.37
N PRO A 306 -7.68 -26.90 16.64
CA PRO A 306 -8.80 -26.03 16.98
C PRO A 306 -8.67 -24.64 16.34
N ASN A 307 -9.81 -24.05 15.97
CA ASN A 307 -9.89 -22.68 15.50
C ASN A 307 -9.89 -21.69 16.70
N THR A 308 -8.70 -21.35 17.18
CA THR A 308 -8.49 -20.39 18.28
C THR A 308 -7.94 -19.05 17.82
N LEU A 309 -7.51 -18.95 16.56
CA LEU A 309 -7.00 -17.71 15.98
C LEU A 309 -8.18 -16.77 15.66
N PRO A 310 -8.14 -15.50 16.05
CA PRO A 310 -9.14 -14.52 15.66
C PRO A 310 -9.26 -14.42 14.13
N LEU A 311 -10.49 -14.49 13.64
CA LEU A 311 -10.83 -14.31 12.24
C LEU A 311 -11.64 -13.02 12.07
N ILE A 312 -11.29 -12.24 11.07
CA ILE A 312 -11.95 -10.99 10.71
C ILE A 312 -12.53 -11.09 9.30
N GLY A 313 -13.56 -10.30 9.04
CA GLY A 313 -14.09 -10.13 7.68
C GLY A 313 -13.11 -9.43 6.75
N MET A 314 -13.37 -9.50 5.46
CA MET A 314 -12.58 -8.78 4.46
C MET A 314 -13.07 -7.34 4.34
N ASN A 315 -12.56 -6.46 5.21
CA ASN A 315 -12.86 -5.03 5.19
C ASN A 315 -11.95 -4.26 4.22
N THR A 316 -11.48 -4.90 3.17
CA THR A 316 -10.60 -4.34 2.15
C THR A 316 -11.01 -4.82 0.76
N VAL A 317 -10.36 -4.27 -0.27
CA VAL A 317 -10.55 -4.70 -1.65
C VAL A 317 -9.67 -5.92 -1.96
N PRO A 318 -10.11 -6.83 -2.85
CA PRO A 318 -9.33 -8.01 -3.22
C PRO A 318 -8.08 -7.65 -4.03
N ILE A 319 -7.07 -8.51 -3.94
CA ILE A 319 -5.93 -8.50 -4.86
C ILE A 319 -6.40 -9.16 -6.17
N ARG A 320 -6.13 -8.52 -7.30
CA ARG A 320 -6.52 -9.01 -8.63
C ARG A 320 -5.43 -8.85 -9.67
N GLU A 321 -5.52 -9.68 -10.71
CA GLU A 321 -4.87 -9.38 -11.99
C GLU A 321 -5.57 -8.18 -12.62
N GLN A 322 -4.78 -7.20 -13.05
CA GLN A 322 -5.29 -5.95 -13.60
C GLN A 322 -4.85 -5.81 -15.08
N GLU A 323 -3.88 -4.95 -15.38
CA GLU A 323 -3.38 -4.76 -16.73
C GLU A 323 -2.48 -5.91 -17.18
N THR A 324 -2.43 -6.12 -18.50
CA THR A 324 -1.57 -7.13 -19.14
C THR A 324 -0.60 -6.49 -20.13
N PHE A 325 0.60 -7.04 -20.23
CA PHE A 325 1.66 -6.56 -21.12
C PHE A 325 2.26 -7.73 -21.89
N THR A 326 2.32 -7.62 -23.21
CA THR A 326 2.95 -8.63 -24.05
C THR A 326 4.46 -8.48 -24.05
N GLY A 327 5.18 -9.56 -23.71
CA GLY A 327 6.63 -9.59 -23.71
C GLY A 327 7.22 -9.55 -25.13
N ARG A 328 8.18 -8.68 -25.36
CA ARG A 328 8.93 -8.60 -26.61
C ARG A 328 10.32 -9.17 -26.42
N LEU A 329 10.61 -10.29 -27.12
CA LEU A 329 11.93 -10.92 -27.12
C LEU A 329 12.98 -10.07 -27.85
N PHE A 330 14.16 -9.97 -27.26
CA PHE A 330 15.35 -9.42 -27.89
C PHE A 330 16.62 -10.13 -27.41
N ARG A 331 17.76 -9.86 -28.07
CA ARG A 331 19.08 -10.34 -27.65
C ARG A 331 19.89 -9.22 -27.05
N THR A 332 20.46 -9.46 -25.88
CA THR A 332 21.41 -8.54 -25.24
C THR A 332 22.77 -8.56 -25.93
N PRO A 333 23.67 -7.60 -25.70
CA PRO A 333 25.05 -7.63 -26.20
C PRO A 333 25.83 -8.89 -25.82
N ASN A 334 25.58 -9.47 -24.64
CA ASN A 334 26.16 -10.74 -24.19
C ASN A 334 25.51 -11.98 -24.83
N GLY A 335 24.47 -11.79 -25.66
CA GLY A 335 23.76 -12.87 -26.34
C GLY A 335 22.64 -13.52 -25.51
N GLU A 336 22.27 -12.97 -24.36
CA GLU A 336 21.15 -13.44 -23.56
C GLU A 336 19.82 -13.21 -24.29
N THR A 337 18.85 -14.09 -24.11
CA THR A 337 17.48 -13.88 -24.56
C THR A 337 16.71 -13.20 -23.44
N VAL A 338 16.11 -12.04 -23.72
CA VAL A 338 15.39 -11.25 -22.73
C VAL A 338 14.04 -10.81 -23.28
N LEU A 339 13.03 -10.80 -22.42
CA LEU A 339 11.71 -10.20 -22.64
C LEU A 339 11.70 -8.78 -22.07
N ASP A 340 11.21 -7.79 -22.84
CA ASP A 340 10.85 -6.45 -22.35
C ASP A 340 9.32 -6.32 -22.39
N PHE A 341 8.71 -6.04 -21.26
CA PHE A 341 7.27 -5.80 -21.12
C PHE A 341 6.91 -4.32 -21.22
N GLY A 342 7.91 -3.43 -21.25
CA GLY A 342 7.70 -1.99 -21.43
C GLY A 342 7.30 -1.21 -20.16
N GLN A 343 6.85 -1.89 -19.11
CA GLN A 343 6.43 -1.31 -17.85
C GLN A 343 7.06 -2.05 -16.67
N ASN A 344 7.67 -1.33 -15.72
CA ASN A 344 8.05 -1.90 -14.42
C ASN A 344 6.80 -2.05 -13.56
N MET A 345 6.55 -3.22 -13.00
CA MET A 345 5.31 -3.56 -12.29
C MET A 345 5.56 -4.60 -11.20
N ALA A 346 4.58 -4.78 -10.31
CA ALA A 346 4.45 -5.99 -9.50
C ALA A 346 3.50 -6.97 -10.20
N GLY A 347 3.88 -8.24 -10.28
CA GLY A 347 3.08 -9.25 -10.97
C GLY A 347 3.83 -10.52 -11.29
N TYR A 348 3.44 -11.19 -12.34
CA TYR A 348 4.07 -12.43 -12.84
C TYR A 348 3.85 -12.60 -14.34
N VAL A 349 4.57 -13.56 -14.92
CA VAL A 349 4.53 -13.86 -16.37
C VAL A 349 3.78 -15.16 -16.63
N GLU A 350 2.70 -15.08 -17.41
CA GLU A 350 2.02 -16.22 -18.02
C GLU A 350 2.79 -16.66 -19.27
N MET A 351 2.98 -17.98 -19.44
CA MET A 351 3.69 -18.58 -20.56
C MET A 351 2.78 -19.54 -21.32
N LYS A 352 2.76 -19.42 -22.65
CA LYS A 352 2.15 -20.42 -23.57
C LYS A 352 3.16 -20.77 -24.65
N LEU A 353 3.48 -22.05 -24.77
CA LEU A 353 4.49 -22.51 -25.72
C LEU A 353 4.30 -24.00 -26.06
N THR A 354 4.92 -24.42 -27.15
CA THR A 354 4.98 -25.84 -27.52
C THR A 354 6.36 -26.37 -27.17
N ALA A 355 6.41 -27.55 -26.53
CA ALA A 355 7.66 -28.18 -26.10
C ALA A 355 7.58 -29.70 -26.15
N HIS A 356 8.70 -30.35 -25.89
CA HIS A 356 8.76 -31.79 -25.64
C HIS A 356 8.77 -32.09 -24.15
N GLU A 357 8.28 -33.27 -23.76
CA GLU A 357 8.24 -33.71 -22.36
C GLU A 357 9.60 -33.56 -21.68
N GLY A 358 9.62 -32.92 -20.53
CA GLY A 358 10.79 -32.70 -19.68
C GLY A 358 11.68 -31.53 -20.10
N GLN A 359 11.42 -30.86 -21.25
CA GLN A 359 12.12 -29.61 -21.55
C GLN A 359 11.75 -28.54 -20.52
N LYS A 360 12.70 -27.63 -20.29
CA LYS A 360 12.55 -26.61 -19.26
C LYS A 360 12.68 -25.18 -19.83
N ILE A 361 11.87 -24.28 -19.32
CA ILE A 361 12.06 -22.86 -19.52
C ILE A 361 12.11 -22.14 -18.16
N ARG A 362 13.09 -21.24 -18.00
CA ARG A 362 13.30 -20.42 -16.82
C ARG A 362 13.21 -18.96 -17.18
N LEU A 363 12.47 -18.20 -16.37
CA LEU A 363 12.42 -16.74 -16.44
C LEU A 363 12.99 -16.17 -15.16
N PHE A 364 14.04 -15.36 -15.26
CA PHE A 364 14.57 -14.54 -14.18
C PHE A 364 14.03 -13.13 -14.35
N CYS A 365 13.20 -12.68 -13.42
CA CYS A 365 12.55 -11.38 -13.50
C CYS A 365 13.41 -10.28 -12.86
N GLY A 366 13.56 -9.13 -13.54
CA GLY A 366 14.36 -7.99 -13.09
C GLY A 366 13.79 -6.64 -13.55
N GLU A 367 14.19 -5.58 -12.90
CA GLU A 367 13.63 -4.24 -13.13
C GLU A 367 14.27 -3.52 -14.32
N THR A 368 15.54 -3.83 -14.63
CA THR A 368 16.34 -3.07 -15.59
C THR A 368 17.41 -3.91 -16.27
N LEU A 369 18.17 -3.27 -17.14
CA LEU A 369 19.40 -3.78 -17.74
C LEU A 369 20.61 -3.10 -17.08
N ASP A 370 21.79 -3.69 -17.18
CA ASP A 370 23.04 -3.08 -16.75
C ASP A 370 23.47 -1.95 -17.69
N GLU A 371 24.57 -1.25 -17.35
CA GLU A 371 25.16 -0.17 -18.14
C GLU A 371 25.61 -0.62 -19.54
N ASN A 372 25.73 -1.91 -19.79
CA ASN A 372 26.10 -2.48 -21.10
C ASN A 372 24.88 -2.99 -21.88
N GLY A 373 23.67 -2.88 -21.32
CA GLY A 373 22.42 -3.34 -21.91
C GLY A 373 22.17 -4.84 -21.74
N ASN A 374 22.80 -5.49 -20.77
CA ASN A 374 22.58 -6.89 -20.44
C ASN A 374 21.59 -7.01 -19.26
N PHE A 375 20.99 -8.18 -19.09
CA PHE A 375 20.08 -8.43 -17.97
C PHE A 375 20.81 -8.34 -16.64
N THR A 376 20.20 -7.70 -15.64
CA THR A 376 20.71 -7.65 -14.27
C THR A 376 19.60 -7.74 -13.23
N GLN A 377 19.96 -8.26 -12.07
CA GLN A 377 19.18 -8.23 -10.85
C GLN A 377 19.98 -7.61 -9.70
N GLU A 378 21.21 -7.14 -9.96
CA GLU A 378 22.13 -6.69 -8.91
C GLU A 378 21.63 -5.44 -8.17
N ASN A 379 20.79 -4.61 -8.79
CA ASN A 379 20.25 -3.41 -8.16
C ASN A 379 19.39 -3.69 -6.92
N PHE A 380 18.77 -4.87 -6.81
CA PHE A 380 17.97 -5.25 -5.65
C PHE A 380 18.53 -6.44 -4.87
N GLN A 381 19.78 -6.86 -5.10
CA GLN A 381 20.41 -7.95 -4.36
C GLN A 381 21.07 -7.44 -3.06
N ASP A 382 20.61 -7.88 -1.92
CA ASP A 382 21.31 -7.68 -0.64
C ASP A 382 21.88 -9.01 -0.12
N ARG A 383 22.89 -9.52 -0.84
CA ARG A 383 23.52 -10.82 -0.56
C ARG A 383 24.16 -10.90 0.83
N ASN A 384 24.50 -9.74 1.44
CA ASN A 384 25.10 -9.69 2.74
C ASN A 384 24.09 -9.87 3.88
N ARG A 385 22.86 -9.40 3.72
CA ARG A 385 21.79 -9.52 4.72
C ARG A 385 20.90 -10.74 4.46
N HIS A 386 20.52 -10.97 3.22
CA HIS A 386 19.56 -12.02 2.85
C HIS A 386 20.09 -13.42 3.20
N LYS A 387 19.31 -14.20 3.96
CA LYS A 387 19.76 -15.51 4.48
C LYS A 387 20.04 -16.55 3.37
N GLU A 388 19.31 -16.46 2.28
CA GLU A 388 19.52 -17.31 1.10
C GLU A 388 20.51 -16.71 0.10
N GLY A 389 21.21 -15.63 0.47
CA GLY A 389 22.24 -15.01 -0.35
C GLY A 389 21.70 -14.18 -1.51
N GLY A 390 20.39 -13.92 -1.57
CA GLY A 390 19.76 -13.06 -2.56
C GLY A 390 18.33 -13.47 -2.88
N THR A 391 17.70 -12.68 -3.78
CA THR A 391 16.32 -12.83 -4.25
C THR A 391 16.34 -13.34 -5.70
N ALA A 392 15.79 -14.54 -5.97
CA ALA A 392 15.87 -15.16 -7.29
C ALA A 392 14.87 -14.57 -8.29
N GLN A 393 13.64 -14.29 -7.86
CA GLN A 393 12.53 -13.91 -8.74
C GLN A 393 12.45 -14.80 -9.98
N LEU A 394 12.39 -16.14 -9.76
CA LEU A 394 12.54 -17.16 -10.76
C LEU A 394 11.22 -17.90 -11.01
N LEU A 395 10.81 -18.01 -12.27
CA LEU A 395 9.77 -18.93 -12.72
C LEU A 395 10.40 -20.06 -13.53
N GLU A 396 10.12 -21.32 -13.17
CA GLU A 396 10.49 -22.48 -13.97
C GLU A 396 9.27 -23.27 -14.38
N LEU A 397 9.14 -23.55 -15.67
CA LEU A 397 8.17 -24.50 -16.21
C LEU A 397 8.93 -25.75 -16.73
N ILE A 398 8.55 -26.91 -16.21
CA ILE A 398 8.92 -28.23 -16.75
C ILE A 398 7.77 -28.67 -17.64
N CYS A 399 8.02 -28.75 -18.94
CA CYS A 399 6.98 -28.97 -19.95
C CYS A 399 6.51 -30.43 -20.05
N ASP A 400 5.25 -30.62 -20.39
CA ASP A 400 4.71 -31.85 -20.97
C ASP A 400 4.85 -31.84 -22.50
N GLU A 401 4.56 -32.96 -23.17
CA GLU A 401 4.59 -33.03 -24.61
C GLU A 401 3.49 -32.22 -25.28
N GLY A 402 3.83 -31.33 -26.19
CA GLY A 402 2.91 -30.51 -26.96
C GLY A 402 2.71 -29.10 -26.39
N GLU A 403 1.47 -28.59 -26.39
CA GLU A 403 1.12 -27.25 -25.91
C GLU A 403 1.17 -27.19 -24.37
N ASN A 404 1.88 -26.24 -23.85
CA ASN A 404 2.00 -25.96 -22.41
C ASN A 404 1.44 -24.57 -22.11
N HIS A 405 0.72 -24.47 -20.99
CA HIS A 405 0.19 -23.22 -20.47
C HIS A 405 0.48 -23.14 -18.96
N TYR A 406 1.25 -22.15 -18.57
CA TYR A 406 1.60 -21.94 -17.17
C TYR A 406 1.35 -20.49 -16.76
N LYS A 407 0.65 -20.32 -15.66
CA LYS A 407 0.48 -19.04 -14.96
C LYS A 407 0.74 -19.26 -13.47
N PRO A 408 1.67 -18.49 -12.84
CA PRO A 408 1.99 -18.63 -11.43
C PRO A 408 0.79 -18.45 -10.51
N SER A 409 0.81 -19.11 -9.35
CA SER A 409 -0.29 -19.10 -8.38
C SER A 409 0.07 -18.45 -7.04
N PHE A 410 1.31 -18.68 -6.55
CA PHE A 410 1.69 -18.35 -5.17
C PHE A 410 2.97 -17.52 -5.07
N THR A 411 3.22 -16.68 -6.07
CA THR A 411 4.33 -15.73 -6.09
C THR A 411 3.93 -14.41 -6.75
N ILE A 412 4.66 -13.36 -6.46
CA ILE A 412 4.57 -12.06 -7.12
C ILE A 412 5.98 -11.48 -7.21
N MET A 413 6.30 -10.75 -8.26
CA MET A 413 7.65 -10.23 -8.54
C MET A 413 7.60 -8.79 -8.99
N GLY A 414 8.66 -8.02 -8.69
CA GLY A 414 8.88 -6.69 -9.25
C GLY A 414 9.75 -6.80 -10.51
N PHE A 415 9.25 -6.37 -11.67
CA PHE A 415 10.00 -6.50 -12.92
C PHE A 415 9.46 -5.67 -14.07
N ARG A 416 10.35 -5.35 -15.01
CA ARG A 416 10.05 -4.94 -16.38
C ARG A 416 10.60 -5.94 -17.39
N TYR A 417 11.72 -6.58 -17.06
CA TYR A 417 12.43 -7.51 -17.93
C TYR A 417 12.39 -8.92 -17.36
N ALA A 418 12.49 -9.94 -18.25
CA ALA A 418 12.73 -11.30 -17.84
C ALA A 418 13.77 -11.95 -18.75
N LYS A 419 14.88 -12.43 -18.16
CA LYS A 419 15.86 -13.25 -18.87
C LYS A 419 15.29 -14.64 -19.05
N VAL A 420 15.38 -15.17 -20.28
CA VAL A 420 14.88 -16.49 -20.67
C VAL A 420 16.02 -17.46 -20.81
N GLU A 421 16.00 -18.55 -20.06
CA GLU A 421 16.94 -19.70 -20.22
C GLU A 421 16.15 -20.92 -20.63
N THR A 422 16.42 -21.43 -21.84
CA THR A 422 15.78 -22.61 -22.39
C THR A 422 16.49 -23.13 -23.62
N ASP A 423 16.29 -24.41 -23.94
CA ASP A 423 16.63 -25.06 -25.22
C ASP A 423 15.42 -25.19 -26.16
N ILE A 424 14.23 -24.74 -25.73
CA ILE A 424 12.99 -24.76 -26.50
C ILE A 424 13.07 -23.73 -27.62
N ASP A 425 12.56 -24.08 -28.81
CA ASP A 425 12.31 -23.08 -29.87
C ASP A 425 11.16 -22.16 -29.45
N LEU A 426 11.44 -20.90 -29.27
CA LEU A 426 10.47 -19.91 -28.84
C LEU A 426 9.60 -19.34 -29.99
N ALA A 427 9.72 -19.88 -31.21
CA ALA A 427 8.88 -19.49 -32.33
C ALA A 427 7.40 -19.80 -32.02
N GLY A 428 6.56 -18.76 -31.94
CA GLY A 428 5.15 -18.88 -31.55
C GLY A 428 4.86 -18.96 -30.06
N ALA A 429 5.88 -18.87 -29.21
CA ALA A 429 5.65 -18.75 -27.77
C ALA A 429 5.06 -17.37 -27.39
N GLU A 430 4.11 -17.37 -26.47
CA GLU A 430 3.46 -16.19 -25.94
C GLU A 430 3.86 -15.98 -24.48
N PHE A 431 4.27 -14.75 -24.17
CA PHE A 431 4.62 -14.31 -22.82
C PHE A 431 3.81 -13.07 -22.45
N THR A 432 2.96 -13.20 -21.43
CA THR A 432 2.09 -12.11 -20.98
C THR A 432 2.38 -11.80 -19.51
N ALA A 433 2.85 -10.59 -19.22
CA ALA A 433 2.93 -10.13 -17.85
C ALA A 433 1.56 -9.64 -17.38
N HIS A 434 1.18 -10.04 -16.18
CA HIS A 434 -0.02 -9.60 -15.47
C HIS A 434 0.41 -8.69 -14.32
N ALA A 435 -0.04 -7.44 -14.32
CA ALA A 435 0.11 -6.57 -13.16
C ALA A 435 -0.86 -7.03 -12.06
N VAL A 436 -0.37 -7.17 -10.83
CA VAL A 436 -1.11 -7.70 -9.68
C VAL A 436 -1.05 -6.71 -8.53
N TYR A 437 -2.21 -6.19 -8.13
CA TYR A 437 -2.35 -5.27 -7.00
C TYR A 437 -3.79 -5.25 -6.47
N SER A 438 -4.00 -4.63 -5.31
CA SER A 438 -5.33 -4.43 -4.72
C SER A 438 -6.23 -3.64 -5.66
N GLU A 439 -7.50 -4.02 -5.78
CA GLU A 439 -8.47 -3.38 -6.70
C GLU A 439 -8.79 -1.94 -6.25
N MET A 440 -7.90 -1.02 -6.57
CA MET A 440 -8.02 0.40 -6.26
C MET A 440 -8.25 1.20 -7.54
N PRO A 441 -9.44 1.80 -7.73
CA PRO A 441 -9.66 2.68 -8.86
C PRO A 441 -8.69 3.88 -8.88
N VAL A 442 -8.20 4.24 -10.06
CA VAL A 442 -7.47 5.51 -10.27
C VAL A 442 -8.47 6.66 -10.16
N THR A 443 -8.24 7.56 -9.22
CA THR A 443 -9.13 8.70 -8.92
C THR A 443 -8.53 10.03 -9.35
N GLY A 444 -7.20 10.13 -9.40
CA GLY A 444 -6.48 11.34 -9.80
C GLY A 444 -5.89 11.24 -11.19
N SER A 445 -6.08 12.28 -12.01
CA SER A 445 -5.35 12.45 -13.26
C SER A 445 -4.83 13.88 -13.41
N PHE A 446 -3.63 14.01 -13.96
CA PHE A 446 -2.98 15.29 -14.17
C PHE A 446 -2.34 15.35 -15.55
N GLY A 447 -2.43 16.50 -16.19
CA GLY A 447 -1.73 16.79 -17.44
C GLY A 447 -1.30 18.26 -17.49
N CYS A 448 -0.22 18.52 -18.19
CA CYS A 448 0.30 19.88 -18.38
C CYS A 448 1.05 20.02 -19.71
N GLY A 449 1.54 21.21 -20.00
CA GLY A 449 2.31 21.48 -21.22
C GLY A 449 3.69 20.84 -21.29
N ASN A 450 4.16 20.20 -20.20
CA ASN A 450 5.41 19.43 -20.17
C ASN A 450 5.10 17.93 -20.09
N ALA A 451 5.51 17.16 -21.09
CA ALA A 451 5.23 15.73 -21.18
C ALA A 451 5.95 14.91 -20.08
N ASP A 452 7.15 15.31 -19.67
CA ASP A 452 7.93 14.60 -18.65
C ASP A 452 7.27 14.72 -17.26
N VAL A 453 6.69 15.90 -16.93
CA VAL A 453 5.91 16.08 -15.70
C VAL A 453 4.64 15.22 -15.73
N SER A 454 3.98 15.11 -16.87
CA SER A 454 2.83 14.20 -17.02
C SER A 454 3.25 12.73 -16.88
N GLN A 455 4.43 12.37 -17.40
CA GLN A 455 5.00 11.02 -17.23
C GLN A 455 5.35 10.72 -15.76
N LEU A 456 5.89 11.69 -15.03
CA LEU A 456 6.17 11.55 -13.59
C LEU A 456 4.92 11.19 -12.79
N VAL A 457 3.76 11.77 -13.13
CA VAL A 457 2.49 11.39 -12.49
C VAL A 457 2.12 9.95 -12.83
N GLN A 458 2.29 9.50 -14.07
CA GLN A 458 2.06 8.10 -14.46
C GLN A 458 3.02 7.16 -13.73
N ASN A 459 4.29 7.53 -13.60
CA ASN A 459 5.28 6.75 -12.84
C ASN A 459 4.85 6.62 -11.36
N SER A 460 4.31 7.69 -10.76
CA SER A 460 3.82 7.68 -9.38
C SER A 460 2.60 6.77 -9.20
N VAL A 461 1.67 6.78 -10.16
CA VAL A 461 0.52 5.85 -10.18
C VAL A 461 1.00 4.40 -10.30
N TRP A 462 1.98 4.14 -11.18
CA TRP A 462 2.53 2.79 -11.35
C TRP A 462 3.33 2.32 -10.15
N SER A 463 4.05 3.22 -9.45
CA SER A 463 4.70 2.87 -8.19
C SER A 463 3.68 2.58 -7.09
N GLN A 464 2.56 3.31 -7.02
CA GLN A 464 1.48 2.98 -6.10
C GLN A 464 0.85 1.62 -6.43
N LYS A 465 0.55 1.33 -7.70
CA LYS A 465 0.06 0.02 -8.16
C LYS A 465 1.04 -1.10 -7.81
N GLY A 466 2.33 -0.91 -8.11
CA GLY A 466 3.37 -1.91 -7.86
C GLY A 466 3.63 -2.22 -6.38
N ASN A 467 3.21 -1.33 -5.48
CA ASN A 467 3.49 -1.44 -4.05
C ASN A 467 2.26 -1.64 -3.16
N PHE A 468 1.04 -1.53 -3.70
CA PHE A 468 -0.19 -1.70 -2.92
C PHE A 468 -0.84 -3.06 -3.23
N CYS A 469 -0.16 -4.13 -2.85
CA CYS A 469 -0.66 -5.50 -2.93
C CYS A 469 -1.10 -5.95 -1.53
N ASP A 470 -2.35 -5.70 -1.17
CA ASP A 470 -3.00 -5.95 0.11
C ASP A 470 -2.56 -5.03 1.26
N ILE A 471 -1.31 -4.60 1.25
CA ILE A 471 -0.72 -3.59 2.13
C ILE A 471 0.18 -2.66 1.31
N PRO A 472 0.43 -1.41 1.76
CA PRO A 472 1.42 -0.55 1.11
C PRO A 472 2.84 -0.99 1.49
N THR A 473 3.60 -1.52 0.51
CA THR A 473 5.00 -1.93 0.68
C THR A 473 5.94 -0.90 0.06
N ASP A 474 7.20 -0.89 0.48
CA ASP A 474 8.26 0.00 -0.03
C ASP A 474 8.62 -0.30 -1.48
N CYS A 475 8.84 -1.57 -1.80
CA CYS A 475 9.25 -2.04 -3.12
C CYS A 475 8.65 -3.42 -3.43
N PRO A 476 8.49 -3.81 -4.71
CA PRO A 476 7.96 -5.13 -5.08
C PRO A 476 9.06 -6.19 -5.26
N THR A 477 10.33 -5.86 -4.98
CA THR A 477 11.49 -6.75 -5.23
C THR A 477 12.01 -7.41 -3.96
N ARG A 478 12.98 -6.79 -3.28
CA ARG A 478 13.78 -7.40 -2.20
C ARG A 478 13.14 -7.38 -0.81
N GLU A 479 12.33 -6.34 -0.47
CA GLU A 479 11.78 -6.16 0.87
C GLU A 479 10.32 -6.53 0.97
N ARG A 480 9.47 -5.89 0.17
CA ARG A 480 8.01 -6.06 0.17
C ARG A 480 7.45 -5.86 1.56
N ALA A 481 7.90 -4.79 2.21
CA ALA A 481 7.66 -4.51 3.62
C ALA A 481 6.75 -3.29 3.79
N GLY A 482 5.75 -3.38 4.66
CA GLY A 482 4.82 -2.29 4.94
C GLY A 482 5.45 -1.18 5.78
N TRP A 483 6.40 -0.44 5.21
CA TRP A 483 7.11 0.64 5.88
C TRP A 483 6.19 1.81 6.23
N THR A 484 6.24 2.21 7.49
CA THR A 484 5.36 3.27 8.02
C THR A 484 5.80 4.66 7.54
N GLY A 485 7.11 4.90 7.39
CA GLY A 485 7.64 6.17 6.90
C GLY A 485 7.18 6.48 5.49
N ASP A 486 7.30 5.51 4.61
CA ASP A 486 6.89 5.57 3.22
C ASP A 486 5.42 5.95 3.08
N MET A 487 4.56 5.23 3.82
CA MET A 487 3.13 5.54 3.82
C MET A 487 2.85 6.90 4.44
N GLY A 488 3.57 7.28 5.49
CA GLY A 488 3.43 8.58 6.16
C GLY A 488 3.69 9.78 5.24
N VAL A 489 4.67 9.68 4.34
CA VAL A 489 5.00 10.77 3.39
C VAL A 489 4.13 10.75 2.13
N PHE A 490 3.52 9.61 1.79
CA PHE A 490 2.78 9.45 0.54
C PHE A 490 1.25 9.48 0.69
N ILE A 491 0.69 9.32 1.90
CA ILE A 491 -0.75 9.09 2.10
C ILE A 491 -1.63 10.14 1.42
N GLU A 492 -1.33 11.43 1.53
CA GLU A 492 -2.12 12.51 0.92
C GLU A 492 -2.14 12.40 -0.61
N THR A 493 -0.99 12.10 -1.20
CA THR A 493 -0.83 11.84 -2.63
C THR A 493 -1.54 10.56 -3.03
N GLY A 494 -1.34 9.48 -2.29
CA GLY A 494 -1.93 8.18 -2.55
C GLY A 494 -3.45 8.20 -2.60
N LEU A 495 -4.09 8.90 -1.66
CA LEU A 495 -5.54 9.11 -1.61
C LEU A 495 -6.07 9.99 -2.76
N THR A 496 -5.21 10.79 -3.37
CA THR A 496 -5.58 11.60 -4.53
C THR A 496 -5.45 10.81 -5.82
N LEU A 497 -4.39 10.02 -5.96
CA LEU A 497 -4.12 9.24 -7.17
C LEU A 497 -5.04 8.02 -7.32
N MET A 498 -5.31 7.31 -6.22
CA MET A 498 -6.13 6.08 -6.22
C MET A 498 -7.03 5.99 -4.99
N ASP A 499 -8.17 5.31 -5.09
CA ASP A 499 -9.05 5.01 -3.96
C ASP A 499 -8.45 3.90 -3.08
N CYS A 500 -7.39 4.25 -2.35
CA CYS A 500 -6.62 3.32 -1.53
C CYS A 500 -7.09 3.25 -0.06
N TYR A 501 -8.18 3.92 0.31
CA TYR A 501 -8.68 3.97 1.68
C TYR A 501 -8.82 2.56 2.31
N PRO A 502 -9.50 1.58 1.70
CA PRO A 502 -9.70 0.26 2.33
C PRO A 502 -8.39 -0.50 2.57
N VAL A 503 -7.43 -0.37 1.66
CA VAL A 503 -6.09 -1.00 1.79
C VAL A 503 -5.32 -0.40 2.94
N VAL A 504 -5.35 0.93 3.08
CA VAL A 504 -4.65 1.64 4.14
C VAL A 504 -5.33 1.43 5.50
N GLU A 505 -6.66 1.38 5.56
CA GLU A 505 -7.41 1.06 6.79
C GLU A 505 -7.05 -0.34 7.31
N LYS A 506 -7.02 -1.34 6.42
CA LYS A 506 -6.55 -2.70 6.75
C LYS A 506 -5.12 -2.67 7.28
N TRP A 507 -4.20 -1.99 6.60
CA TRP A 507 -2.82 -1.88 7.03
C TRP A 507 -2.67 -1.20 8.40
N LEU A 508 -3.48 -0.20 8.72
CA LEU A 508 -3.51 0.42 10.04
C LEU A 508 -3.91 -0.57 11.15
N ALA A 509 -4.76 -1.55 10.85
CA ALA A 509 -5.06 -2.64 11.79
C ALA A 509 -3.81 -3.47 12.09
N GLU A 510 -2.99 -3.78 11.08
CA GLU A 510 -1.69 -4.43 11.27
C GLU A 510 -0.73 -3.57 12.10
N CYS A 511 -0.69 -2.26 11.87
CA CYS A 511 0.10 -1.32 12.67
C CYS A 511 -0.30 -1.35 14.16
N ARG A 512 -1.61 -1.33 14.47
CA ARG A 512 -2.12 -1.43 15.84
C ARG A 512 -1.72 -2.73 16.53
N LEU A 513 -1.82 -3.85 15.81
CA LEU A 513 -1.47 -5.18 16.35
C LEU A 513 0.02 -5.33 16.64
N ASN A 514 0.86 -4.61 15.92
CA ASN A 514 2.32 -4.72 16.03
C ASN A 514 2.96 -3.57 16.81
N GLN A 515 2.15 -2.64 17.36
CA GLN A 515 2.66 -1.64 18.29
C GLN A 515 3.19 -2.30 19.58
N TYR A 516 4.40 -1.93 19.99
CA TYR A 516 5.02 -2.45 21.21
C TYR A 516 4.27 -1.97 22.47
N PRO A 517 4.33 -2.74 23.56
CA PRO A 517 3.65 -2.38 24.82
C PRO A 517 4.08 -1.03 25.41
N ASP A 518 5.32 -0.61 25.19
CA ASP A 518 5.87 0.68 25.63
C ASP A 518 5.50 1.86 24.71
N GLY A 519 4.73 1.62 23.67
CA GLY A 519 4.24 2.62 22.73
C GLY A 519 5.10 2.82 21.48
N ARG A 520 6.28 2.19 21.37
CA ARG A 520 7.05 2.22 20.13
C ARG A 520 6.21 1.70 18.97
N MET A 521 6.32 2.35 17.83
CA MET A 521 5.78 1.81 16.58
C MET A 521 6.80 0.86 15.95
N ALA A 522 6.32 -0.30 15.50
CA ALA A 522 7.05 -1.04 14.50
C ALA A 522 7.12 -0.17 13.22
N ASN A 523 8.30 -0.02 12.64
CA ASN A 523 8.43 0.76 11.40
C ASN A 523 7.97 -0.03 10.17
N ILE A 524 7.68 -1.33 10.35
CA ILE A 524 7.15 -2.25 9.32
C ILE A 524 5.95 -3.01 9.90
N ALA A 525 4.83 -3.05 9.18
CA ALA A 525 3.64 -3.82 9.55
C ALA A 525 2.95 -4.40 8.31
N PRO A 526 2.56 -5.69 8.31
CA PRO A 526 2.98 -6.77 9.21
C PRO A 526 4.50 -6.95 9.29
N PRO A 527 5.05 -7.64 10.31
CA PRO A 527 6.49 -7.87 10.40
C PRO A 527 6.96 -8.75 9.23
N THR A 528 8.15 -8.46 8.70
CA THR A 528 8.81 -9.24 7.65
C THR A 528 10.07 -9.97 8.14
N SER A 529 10.43 -9.76 9.40
CA SER A 529 11.58 -10.40 10.04
C SER A 529 11.23 -10.84 11.46
N ARG A 530 11.89 -11.91 11.92
CA ARG A 530 11.75 -12.36 13.31
C ARG A 530 12.39 -11.35 14.27
N PRO A 531 11.83 -11.18 15.48
CA PRO A 531 12.51 -10.40 16.52
C PRO A 531 13.95 -10.87 16.73
N GLY A 532 14.89 -9.95 16.66
CA GLY A 532 16.31 -10.26 16.75
C GLY A 532 17.18 -9.02 16.90
N TYR A 533 18.43 -9.13 16.49
CA TYR A 533 19.42 -8.04 16.61
C TYR A 533 18.97 -6.73 15.94
N MET A 534 18.26 -6.81 14.79
CA MET A 534 17.79 -5.65 14.05
C MET A 534 16.50 -5.03 14.62
N THR A 535 15.77 -5.73 15.51
CA THR A 535 14.51 -5.23 16.07
C THR A 535 14.58 -3.80 16.63
N PRO A 536 15.63 -3.42 17.40
CA PRO A 536 15.75 -2.04 17.90
C PRO A 536 15.91 -1.01 16.77
N MET A 537 16.41 -1.41 15.61
CA MET A 537 16.59 -0.53 14.44
C MET A 537 15.31 -0.40 13.60
N LEU A 538 14.40 -1.37 13.72
CA LEU A 538 13.15 -1.44 12.97
C LEU A 538 11.95 -0.92 13.78
N CYS A 539 12.18 -0.09 14.80
CA CYS A 539 11.13 0.56 15.58
C CYS A 539 11.65 1.89 16.13
N MET A 540 10.77 2.73 16.62
CA MET A 540 11.04 4.00 17.32
C MET A 540 11.48 5.21 16.47
N SER A 541 11.73 5.09 15.17
CA SER A 541 12.16 6.25 14.37
C SER A 541 11.07 7.30 14.29
N ALA A 542 11.37 8.54 14.70
CA ALA A 542 10.52 9.68 14.40
C ALA A 542 10.46 9.90 12.87
N GLY A 543 9.32 10.37 12.39
CA GLY A 543 9.00 10.41 10.96
C GLY A 543 8.35 9.11 10.46
N TRP A 544 8.87 7.94 10.88
CA TRP A 544 8.26 6.64 10.58
C TRP A 544 7.11 6.29 11.54
N GLY A 545 7.36 6.30 12.83
CA GLY A 545 6.32 6.01 13.82
C GLY A 545 5.19 7.03 13.85
N ASP A 546 5.43 8.25 13.37
CA ASP A 546 4.43 9.32 13.27
C ASP A 546 3.31 9.00 12.26
N ALA A 547 3.51 8.03 11.36
CA ALA A 547 2.45 7.49 10.52
C ALA A 547 1.22 7.02 11.33
N ALA A 548 1.43 6.61 12.60
CA ALA A 548 0.34 6.29 13.54
C ALA A 548 -0.67 7.44 13.72
N ILE A 549 -0.25 8.69 13.50
CA ILE A 549 -1.07 9.90 13.63
C ILE A 549 -1.39 10.47 12.24
N LEU A 550 -0.38 10.58 11.38
CA LEU A 550 -0.49 11.21 10.06
C LEU A 550 -1.49 10.47 9.16
N VAL A 551 -1.36 9.15 9.08
CA VAL A 551 -2.15 8.35 8.14
C VAL A 551 -3.65 8.33 8.50
N PRO A 552 -4.07 7.99 9.74
CA PRO A 552 -5.49 8.07 10.09
C PRO A 552 -6.07 9.48 9.98
N TYR A 553 -5.26 10.51 10.25
CA TYR A 553 -5.70 11.89 10.11
C TYR A 553 -5.98 12.25 8.65
N ALA A 554 -5.09 11.86 7.73
CA ALA A 554 -5.29 12.06 6.29
C ALA A 554 -6.56 11.34 5.77
N LEU A 555 -6.79 10.09 6.20
CA LEU A 555 -8.01 9.35 5.88
C LEU A 555 -9.26 10.08 6.35
N TYR A 556 -9.26 10.56 7.60
CA TYR A 556 -10.35 11.36 8.15
C TYR A 556 -10.57 12.68 7.39
N GLN A 557 -9.49 13.41 7.12
CA GLN A 557 -9.57 14.66 6.37
C GLN A 557 -10.21 14.46 5.00
N ARG A 558 -9.94 13.32 4.37
CA ARG A 558 -10.45 13.01 3.04
C ARG A 558 -11.93 12.59 3.04
N THR A 559 -12.39 11.85 4.05
CA THR A 559 -13.70 11.19 4.05
C THR A 559 -14.69 11.73 5.08
N GLY A 560 -14.21 12.38 6.13
CA GLY A 560 -15.02 12.75 7.29
C GLY A 560 -15.33 11.58 8.23
N ASP A 561 -14.83 10.38 7.95
CA ASP A 561 -15.06 9.20 8.80
C ASP A 561 -14.32 9.35 10.14
N ARG A 562 -15.10 9.60 11.21
CA ARG A 562 -14.56 9.73 12.57
C ARG A 562 -14.13 8.41 13.18
N LYS A 563 -14.67 7.29 12.68
CA LYS A 563 -14.37 5.95 13.19
C LYS A 563 -12.89 5.63 13.01
N ILE A 564 -12.29 6.00 11.88
CA ILE A 564 -10.86 5.77 11.64
C ILE A 564 -9.97 6.44 12.70
N LEU A 565 -10.36 7.63 13.18
CA LEU A 565 -9.65 8.29 14.28
C LEU A 565 -9.87 7.57 15.61
N ALA A 566 -11.12 7.18 15.90
CA ALA A 566 -11.47 6.50 17.15
C ALA A 566 -10.76 5.14 17.28
N ASP A 567 -10.75 4.35 16.23
CA ASP A 567 -10.12 3.02 16.20
C ASP A 567 -8.59 3.08 16.37
N ASN A 568 -7.97 4.16 15.90
CA ASN A 568 -6.52 4.36 15.97
C ASN A 568 -6.06 5.23 17.15
N TYR A 569 -6.99 5.82 17.90
CA TYR A 569 -6.65 6.84 18.91
C TYR A 569 -5.69 6.34 20.00
N GLN A 570 -5.88 5.11 20.48
CA GLN A 570 -4.99 4.53 21.48
C GLN A 570 -3.57 4.32 20.94
N MET A 571 -3.44 3.90 19.68
CA MET A 571 -2.14 3.75 19.01
C MET A 571 -1.43 5.10 18.92
N MET A 572 -2.15 6.17 18.51
CA MET A 572 -1.65 7.53 18.44
C MET A 572 -1.15 8.02 19.79
N GLN A 573 -1.95 7.85 20.85
CA GLN A 573 -1.60 8.26 22.21
C GLN A 573 -0.35 7.58 22.72
N LYS A 574 -0.23 6.28 22.52
CA LYS A 574 0.95 5.50 22.94
C LYS A 574 2.20 5.93 22.20
N TRP A 575 2.12 6.14 20.88
CA TRP A 575 3.26 6.63 20.11
C TRP A 575 3.71 8.01 20.58
N TYR A 576 2.76 8.94 20.72
CA TYR A 576 3.05 10.30 21.17
C TYR A 576 3.68 10.35 22.58
N ALA A 577 3.15 9.55 23.50
CA ALA A 577 3.70 9.41 24.84
C ALA A 577 5.12 8.81 24.83
N PHE A 578 5.39 7.82 23.96
CA PHE A 578 6.72 7.26 23.77
C PHE A 578 7.70 8.32 23.24
N LEU A 579 7.33 9.08 22.23
CA LEU A 579 8.18 10.13 21.66
C LEU A 579 8.47 11.24 22.68
N LEU A 580 7.48 11.66 23.46
CA LEU A 580 7.66 12.57 24.58
C LEU A 580 8.57 11.96 25.66
N GLY A 581 8.41 10.69 25.97
CA GLY A 581 9.27 9.97 26.91
C GLY A 581 10.74 9.95 26.48
N ARG A 582 11.03 9.85 25.17
CA ARG A 582 12.39 10.00 24.61
C ARG A 582 12.98 11.38 24.94
N ALA A 583 12.19 12.45 24.80
CA ALA A 583 12.64 13.81 25.14
C ALA A 583 12.98 13.94 26.63
N GLN A 584 12.22 13.27 27.51
CA GLN A 584 12.40 13.33 28.95
C GLN A 584 13.57 12.48 29.49
N GLN A 585 14.12 11.56 28.66
CA GLN A 585 15.25 10.71 29.02
C GLN A 585 16.64 11.34 28.74
N THR A 586 16.68 12.64 28.42
CA THR A 586 17.93 13.37 28.23
C THR A 586 18.77 13.41 29.51
N THR A 587 20.10 13.32 29.37
CA THR A 587 21.01 13.46 30.51
C THR A 587 21.01 14.89 31.05
N GLU A 588 21.42 15.11 32.32
CA GLU A 588 21.54 16.44 32.90
C GLU A 588 22.44 17.39 32.08
N GLU A 589 23.46 16.84 31.41
CA GLU A 589 24.37 17.62 30.55
C GLU A 589 23.68 18.02 29.22
N GLN A 590 22.68 17.29 28.77
CA GLN A 590 21.88 17.59 27.56
C GLN A 590 20.68 18.50 27.87
N GLN A 591 20.26 18.59 29.13
CA GLN A 591 19.15 19.40 29.60
C GLN A 591 19.57 20.86 29.84
N THR A 592 19.95 21.55 28.77
CA THR A 592 20.27 22.98 28.84
C THR A 592 19.15 23.81 28.22
N GLY A 593 18.45 24.61 29.03
CA GLY A 593 17.39 25.50 28.54
C GLY A 593 16.00 25.22 29.11
N GLU A 594 15.12 26.20 28.97
CA GLU A 594 13.77 26.22 29.57
C GLU A 594 12.88 25.04 29.12
N TYR A 595 13.07 24.56 27.89
CA TYR A 595 12.23 23.51 27.27
C TYR A 595 13.01 22.20 26.98
N ALA A 596 14.13 21.97 27.62
CA ALA A 596 15.01 20.82 27.34
C ALA A 596 14.28 19.45 27.43
N GLN A 597 13.32 19.32 28.33
CA GLN A 597 12.49 18.11 28.50
C GLN A 597 11.52 17.82 27.34
N TYR A 598 11.46 18.71 26.37
CA TYR A 598 10.68 18.54 25.13
C TYR A 598 11.58 18.43 23.89
N THR A 599 12.91 18.34 24.08
CA THR A 599 13.89 18.18 23.00
C THR A 599 14.27 16.72 22.86
N VAL A 600 13.90 16.10 21.75
CA VAL A 600 14.19 14.68 21.48
C VAL A 600 15.64 14.53 21.00
N LEU A 601 16.52 14.08 21.88
CA LEU A 601 17.96 13.92 21.62
C LEU A 601 18.41 12.45 21.64
N ASN A 602 17.55 11.54 22.10
CA ASN A 602 17.83 10.12 22.29
C ASN A 602 17.00 9.24 21.35
N GLY A 603 17.44 8.03 21.13
CA GLY A 603 16.81 7.04 20.27
C GLY A 603 17.44 7.00 18.87
N LEU A 604 16.96 6.07 18.06
CA LEU A 604 17.38 5.88 16.69
C LEU A 604 16.35 6.49 15.75
N ASP A 605 16.77 7.46 14.94
CA ASP A 605 15.99 8.02 13.87
C ASP A 605 16.73 7.81 12.54
N TYR A 606 15.99 7.53 11.46
CA TYR A 606 16.56 7.36 10.13
C TYR A 606 16.91 8.70 9.45
N GLY A 607 16.49 9.82 10.06
CA GLY A 607 16.70 11.16 9.50
C GLY A 607 15.86 11.39 8.26
N GLU A 608 16.44 12.02 7.25
CA GLU A 608 15.77 12.32 5.99
C GLU A 608 15.66 11.11 5.06
N TRP A 609 16.43 10.06 5.26
CA TRP A 609 16.54 8.89 4.39
C TRP A 609 16.69 9.22 2.88
N CYS A 610 17.60 8.58 2.21
CA CYS A 610 17.89 8.80 0.78
C CYS A 610 18.13 10.26 0.37
N GLU A 611 18.63 11.10 1.30
CA GLU A 611 19.06 12.44 1.01
C GLU A 611 20.33 12.42 0.12
N PRO A 612 20.40 13.24 -0.96
CA PRO A 612 21.55 13.23 -1.86
C PRO A 612 22.90 13.35 -1.14
N GLY A 613 23.85 12.47 -1.49
CA GLY A 613 25.20 12.46 -0.94
C GLY A 613 25.32 11.91 0.50
N ILE A 614 24.25 11.34 1.06
CA ILE A 614 24.25 10.70 2.37
C ILE A 614 23.82 9.25 2.22
N THR A 615 24.72 8.33 2.63
CA THR A 615 24.34 6.91 2.66
C THR A 615 23.38 6.60 3.81
N PRO A 616 22.53 5.55 3.69
CA PRO A 616 21.65 5.11 4.78
C PRO A 616 22.39 4.90 6.10
N MET A 617 23.57 4.31 6.07
CA MET A 617 24.41 4.13 7.27
C MET A 617 24.83 5.47 7.91
N GLN A 618 25.19 6.45 7.09
CA GLN A 618 25.54 7.79 7.59
C GLN A 618 24.31 8.49 8.22
N ALA A 619 23.14 8.33 7.60
CA ALA A 619 21.90 8.87 8.15
C ALA A 619 21.57 8.27 9.52
N MET A 620 21.73 6.96 9.68
CA MET A 620 21.46 6.25 10.95
C MET A 620 22.53 6.51 12.03
N MET A 621 23.81 6.53 11.65
CA MET A 621 24.92 6.70 12.60
C MET A 621 25.08 8.15 13.08
N ASN A 622 24.60 9.11 12.30
CA ASN A 622 24.64 10.53 12.64
C ASN A 622 23.24 11.14 12.48
N PRO A 623 22.24 10.64 13.25
CA PRO A 623 20.86 11.06 13.10
C PRO A 623 20.73 12.55 13.41
N ARG A 624 19.92 13.24 12.60
CA ARG A 624 19.59 14.64 12.86
C ARG A 624 18.62 14.71 14.03
N LYS A 625 19.11 15.21 15.13
CA LYS A 625 18.36 15.32 16.38
C LYS A 625 17.14 16.26 16.26
N SER A 626 17.13 17.17 15.28
CA SER A 626 16.01 18.05 14.97
C SER A 626 14.74 17.32 14.57
N VAL A 627 14.85 16.17 13.88
CA VAL A 627 13.70 15.40 13.35
C VAL A 627 12.75 15.00 14.47
N GLY A 628 13.24 14.35 15.53
CA GLY A 628 12.39 13.88 16.63
C GLY A 628 11.64 15.04 17.32
N THR A 629 12.30 16.17 17.54
CA THR A 629 11.67 17.34 18.17
C THR A 629 10.65 18.00 17.23
N ALA A 630 10.95 18.08 15.94
CA ALA A 630 10.04 18.60 14.93
C ALA A 630 8.74 17.78 14.86
N TYR A 631 8.86 16.44 14.84
CA TYR A 631 7.70 15.55 14.84
C TYR A 631 6.94 15.56 16.17
N LEU A 632 7.60 15.70 17.31
CA LEU A 632 6.91 15.85 18.60
C LEU A 632 5.99 17.09 18.60
N ALA A 633 6.44 18.21 18.02
CA ALA A 633 5.61 19.40 17.88
C ALA A 633 4.48 19.20 16.85
N TYR A 634 4.80 18.68 15.67
CA TYR A 634 3.85 18.51 14.56
C TYR A 634 2.76 17.49 14.89
N SER A 635 3.15 16.28 15.27
CA SER A 635 2.23 15.20 15.63
C SER A 635 1.37 15.55 16.85
N GLY A 636 1.94 16.29 17.81
CA GLY A 636 1.18 16.79 18.97
C GLY A 636 0.07 17.77 18.58
N ARG A 637 0.33 18.66 17.62
CA ARG A 637 -0.69 19.57 17.09
C ARG A 637 -1.81 18.79 16.40
N LEU A 638 -1.49 17.83 15.54
CA LEU A 638 -2.48 16.99 14.86
C LEU A 638 -3.28 16.16 15.86
N LEU A 639 -2.63 15.58 16.87
CA LEU A 639 -3.31 14.82 17.90
C LEU A 639 -4.27 15.69 18.74
N ALA A 640 -3.94 16.96 18.95
CA ALA A 640 -4.85 17.93 19.58
C ALA A 640 -6.10 18.18 18.72
N GLU A 641 -5.95 18.30 17.40
CA GLU A 641 -7.07 18.45 16.46
C GLU A 641 -7.94 17.18 16.44
N ILE A 642 -7.32 16.01 16.38
CA ILE A 642 -8.00 14.71 16.47
C ILE A 642 -8.81 14.58 17.75
N ALA A 643 -8.22 14.96 18.88
CA ALA A 643 -8.91 14.94 20.18
C ALA A 643 -10.15 15.87 20.21
N VAL A 644 -10.08 17.04 19.54
CA VAL A 644 -11.26 17.91 19.37
C VAL A 644 -12.35 17.20 18.56
N VAL A 645 -12.00 16.58 17.44
CA VAL A 645 -12.94 15.84 16.59
C VAL A 645 -13.61 14.71 17.37
N LEU A 646 -12.84 14.03 18.23
CA LEU A 646 -13.35 12.92 19.06
C LEU A 646 -14.11 13.40 20.32
N GLY A 647 -14.25 14.71 20.52
CA GLY A 647 -14.97 15.26 21.66
C GLY A 647 -14.22 15.18 22.99
N LYS A 648 -12.88 15.25 22.96
CA LYS A 648 -11.96 15.13 24.10
C LYS A 648 -11.21 16.46 24.37
N PRO A 649 -11.91 17.53 24.79
CA PRO A 649 -11.32 18.87 24.87
C PRO A 649 -10.18 19.01 25.89
N GLU A 650 -10.19 18.24 26.97
CA GLU A 650 -9.12 18.27 27.98
C GLU A 650 -7.84 17.66 27.45
N GLU A 651 -7.92 16.49 26.77
CA GLU A 651 -6.79 15.86 26.11
C GLU A 651 -6.26 16.75 24.98
N ALA A 652 -7.15 17.38 24.20
CA ALA A 652 -6.76 18.33 23.17
C ALA A 652 -5.95 19.52 23.71
N ALA A 653 -6.34 20.05 24.88
CA ALA A 653 -5.60 21.14 25.54
C ALA A 653 -4.20 20.70 26.00
N GLN A 654 -4.08 19.45 26.53
CA GLN A 654 -2.80 18.88 26.95
C GLN A 654 -1.86 18.68 25.75
N TYR A 655 -2.36 18.10 24.65
CA TYR A 655 -1.55 17.88 23.44
C TYR A 655 -1.11 19.22 22.82
N ARG A 656 -1.98 20.22 22.80
CA ARG A 656 -1.64 21.55 22.27
C ARG A 656 -0.55 22.21 23.11
N ASP A 657 -0.64 22.14 24.45
CA ASP A 657 0.37 22.68 25.36
C ASP A 657 1.73 21.96 25.17
N THR A 658 1.72 20.62 25.06
CA THR A 658 2.93 19.84 24.83
C THR A 658 3.55 20.15 23.46
N ALA A 659 2.74 20.23 22.42
CA ALA A 659 3.19 20.57 21.07
C ALA A 659 3.83 21.95 21.01
N GLU A 660 3.23 22.96 21.69
CA GLU A 660 3.80 24.31 21.76
C GLU A 660 5.13 24.32 22.51
N LYS A 661 5.25 23.58 23.62
CA LYS A 661 6.52 23.46 24.34
C LYS A 661 7.59 22.76 23.49
N ALA A 662 7.22 21.74 22.70
CA ALA A 662 8.14 21.10 21.75
C ALA A 662 8.54 22.05 20.61
N ARG A 663 7.64 22.90 20.11
CA ARG A 663 7.94 23.97 19.15
C ARG A 663 8.97 24.96 19.73
N LEU A 664 8.76 25.40 20.97
CA LEU A 664 9.71 26.29 21.65
C LEU A 664 11.05 25.60 21.91
N ALA A 665 11.04 24.31 22.28
CA ALA A 665 12.25 23.49 22.42
C ALA A 665 13.04 23.40 21.10
N TYR A 666 12.34 23.21 19.97
CA TYR A 666 12.96 23.22 18.65
C TYR A 666 13.67 24.55 18.38
N ARG A 667 12.99 25.67 18.65
CA ARG A 667 13.55 27.02 18.44
C ARG A 667 14.81 27.25 19.31
N VAL A 668 14.78 26.84 20.57
CA VAL A 668 15.94 26.97 21.46
C VAL A 668 17.11 26.11 21.02
N ALA A 669 16.83 24.85 20.60
CA ALA A 669 17.88 23.88 20.33
C ALA A 669 18.47 23.95 18.90
N PHE A 670 17.67 24.37 17.91
CA PHE A 670 18.03 24.26 16.49
C PHE A 670 18.00 25.58 15.73
N THR A 671 17.74 26.69 16.43
CA THR A 671 17.84 28.04 15.83
C THR A 671 18.71 28.96 16.69
N ASP A 672 19.30 29.95 16.07
CA ASP A 672 19.96 31.07 16.72
C ASP A 672 19.12 32.33 16.46
N HIS A 673 18.43 32.84 17.51
CA HIS A 673 17.48 33.96 17.40
C HIS A 673 16.47 33.78 16.26
N GLY A 674 15.90 32.58 16.13
CA GLY A 674 14.90 32.22 15.09
C GLY A 674 15.51 31.87 13.72
N LYS A 675 16.83 31.99 13.54
CA LYS A 675 17.53 31.57 12.33
C LYS A 675 17.97 30.12 12.46
N ILE A 676 17.57 29.28 11.52
CA ILE A 676 18.00 27.85 11.50
C ILE A 676 19.51 27.77 11.39
N THR A 677 20.13 26.94 12.23
CA THR A 677 21.60 26.78 12.31
C THR A 677 22.15 25.74 11.35
N SER A 678 21.32 25.08 10.53
CA SER A 678 21.69 24.06 9.57
C SER A 678 22.04 24.67 8.20
N ASP A 679 22.87 23.95 7.43
CA ASP A 679 23.21 24.22 6.05
C ASP A 679 22.47 23.31 5.05
N ARG A 680 21.35 22.66 5.50
CA ARG A 680 20.66 21.65 4.68
C ARG A 680 19.22 22.06 4.41
N GLN A 681 18.79 21.92 3.14
CA GLN A 681 17.45 22.30 2.66
C GLN A 681 16.33 21.64 3.50
N CYS A 682 16.47 20.36 3.85
CA CYS A 682 15.47 19.60 4.59
C CYS A 682 15.10 20.20 5.95
N GLU A 683 16.04 20.81 6.66
CA GLU A 683 15.79 21.46 7.95
C GLU A 683 14.90 22.71 7.81
N TYR A 684 15.12 23.50 6.76
CA TYR A 684 14.29 24.67 6.43
C TYR A 684 12.90 24.25 5.99
N VAL A 685 12.80 23.28 5.09
CA VAL A 685 11.52 22.75 4.61
C VAL A 685 10.67 22.26 5.78
N ARG A 686 11.23 21.41 6.64
CA ARG A 686 10.51 20.83 7.78
C ARG A 686 10.10 21.87 8.80
N ALA A 687 11.00 22.81 9.15
CA ALA A 687 10.69 23.85 10.12
C ALA A 687 9.53 24.74 9.68
N ILE A 688 9.48 25.09 8.39
CA ILE A 688 8.41 25.91 7.83
C ILE A 688 7.11 25.09 7.70
N ALA A 689 7.18 23.90 7.09
CA ALA A 689 6.00 23.06 6.85
C ALA A 689 5.29 22.67 8.15
N PHE A 690 6.05 22.38 9.22
CA PHE A 690 5.51 21.98 10.51
C PHE A 690 5.13 23.18 11.40
N GLY A 691 5.36 24.41 10.95
CA GLY A 691 5.01 25.61 11.69
C GLY A 691 5.84 25.80 12.99
N LEU A 692 7.14 25.42 12.94
CA LEU A 692 8.03 25.49 14.10
C LEU A 692 8.58 26.90 14.35
N LEU A 693 8.50 27.78 13.35
CA LEU A 693 8.96 29.15 13.35
C LEU A 693 7.78 30.13 13.43
N ASP A 694 8.06 31.38 13.78
CA ASP A 694 7.08 32.44 13.63
C ASP A 694 6.96 32.88 12.16
N GLU A 695 5.94 33.64 11.78
CA GLU A 695 5.71 34.00 10.38
C GLU A 695 6.90 34.72 9.74
N ALA A 696 7.46 35.72 10.46
CA ALA A 696 8.63 36.47 9.96
C ALA A 696 9.90 35.59 9.86
N GLU A 697 10.08 34.68 10.80
CA GLU A 697 11.18 33.71 10.78
C GLU A 697 10.99 32.69 9.65
N SER A 698 9.74 32.24 9.40
CA SER A 698 9.40 31.36 8.30
C SER A 698 9.69 32.00 6.95
N GLN A 699 9.37 33.30 6.76
CA GLN A 699 9.75 34.02 5.54
C GLN A 699 11.28 34.08 5.38
N ALA A 700 12.03 34.44 6.44
CA ALA A 700 13.49 34.50 6.39
C ALA A 700 14.12 33.11 6.14
N ALA A 701 13.51 32.05 6.68
CA ALA A 701 13.92 30.67 6.41
C ALA A 701 13.64 30.28 4.95
N ALA A 702 12.49 30.66 4.40
CA ALA A 702 12.15 30.45 3.00
C ALA A 702 13.06 31.24 2.05
N ASP A 703 13.44 32.49 2.41
CA ASP A 703 14.43 33.29 1.66
C ASP A 703 15.79 32.54 1.59
N THR A 704 16.22 31.98 2.73
CA THR A 704 17.46 31.20 2.81
C THR A 704 17.36 29.89 2.00
N LEU A 705 16.24 29.16 2.14
CA LEU A 705 15.98 27.94 1.39
C LEU A 705 16.02 28.20 -0.13
N ASN A 706 15.35 29.29 -0.56
CA ASN A 706 15.39 29.70 -1.97
C ASN A 706 16.83 29.95 -2.43
N GLN A 707 17.62 30.68 -1.64
CA GLN A 707 19.01 30.93 -1.97
C GLN A 707 19.84 29.63 -2.06
N MET A 708 19.63 28.68 -1.15
CA MET A 708 20.29 27.36 -1.21
C MET A 708 19.92 26.59 -2.48
N VAL A 709 18.67 26.65 -2.91
CA VAL A 709 18.22 26.02 -4.15
C VAL A 709 18.87 26.67 -5.38
N LEU A 710 18.96 28.02 -5.40
CA LEU A 710 19.64 28.77 -6.46
C LEU A 710 21.13 28.44 -6.55
N GLU A 711 21.82 28.42 -5.42
CA GLU A 711 23.25 28.08 -5.32
C GLU A 711 23.54 26.64 -5.73
N ASN A 712 22.57 25.72 -5.50
CA ASN A 712 22.64 24.32 -5.93
C ASN A 712 22.17 24.11 -7.39
N GLY A 713 22.04 25.16 -8.18
CA GLY A 713 21.65 25.08 -9.60
C GLY A 713 20.23 24.54 -9.82
N TYR A 714 19.30 24.87 -8.93
CA TYR A 714 17.92 24.36 -8.91
C TYR A 714 17.81 22.85 -8.71
N HIS A 715 18.76 22.24 -7.98
CA HIS A 715 18.64 20.86 -7.54
C HIS A 715 18.14 20.80 -6.10
N LEU A 716 17.32 19.81 -5.85
CA LEU A 716 16.90 19.51 -4.48
C LEU A 716 18.04 18.85 -3.68
N ASN A 717 17.94 18.94 -2.36
CA ASN A 717 18.82 18.24 -1.43
C ASN A 717 17.99 17.80 -0.21
N THR A 718 16.94 17.04 -0.48
CA THR A 718 16.01 16.52 0.53
C THR A 718 15.86 15.03 0.34
N GLY A 719 15.52 14.33 1.42
CA GLY A 719 15.15 12.92 1.42
C GLY A 719 13.64 12.74 1.59
N PHE A 720 13.22 11.55 2.04
CA PHE A 720 11.80 11.18 2.09
C PHE A 720 10.94 12.14 2.90
N LEU A 721 11.40 12.57 4.10
CA LEU A 721 10.57 13.30 5.04
C LEU A 721 10.24 14.74 4.61
N SER A 722 11.12 15.39 3.87
CA SER A 722 10.97 16.81 3.51
C SER A 722 10.60 17.05 2.06
N THR A 723 10.90 16.10 1.15
CA THR A 723 10.61 16.24 -0.28
C THR A 723 9.14 16.55 -0.59
N PRO A 724 8.14 15.96 0.09
CA PRO A 724 6.73 16.27 -0.18
C PRO A 724 6.35 17.73 0.01
N PHE A 725 7.05 18.44 0.88
CA PHE A 725 6.74 19.82 1.27
C PHE A 725 7.58 20.88 0.55
N LEU A 726 8.67 20.50 -0.11
CA LEU A 726 9.68 21.44 -0.64
C LEU A 726 9.08 22.48 -1.60
N CYS A 727 8.37 22.05 -2.63
CA CYS A 727 7.80 22.94 -3.63
C CYS A 727 6.64 23.78 -3.04
N GLU A 728 5.84 23.21 -2.15
CA GLU A 728 4.75 23.91 -1.48
C GLU A 728 5.26 25.04 -0.60
N VAL A 729 6.30 24.78 0.21
CA VAL A 729 6.92 25.79 1.08
C VAL A 729 7.48 26.94 0.27
N LEU A 730 8.22 26.66 -0.80
CA LEU A 730 8.76 27.70 -1.69
C LEU A 730 7.65 28.53 -2.32
N ALA A 731 6.63 27.89 -2.87
CA ALA A 731 5.52 28.58 -3.52
C ALA A 731 4.74 29.47 -2.55
N LYS A 732 4.47 28.97 -1.34
CA LYS A 732 3.75 29.68 -0.27
C LYS A 732 4.42 30.99 0.13
N TYR A 733 5.77 31.01 0.15
CA TYR A 733 6.55 32.18 0.57
C TYR A 733 7.05 33.04 -0.60
N GLY A 734 6.43 32.94 -1.79
CA GLY A 734 6.65 33.81 -2.92
C GLY A 734 7.71 33.31 -3.92
N TYR A 735 8.21 32.09 -3.76
CA TYR A 735 9.23 31.48 -4.61
C TYR A 735 8.67 30.41 -5.55
N ALA A 736 7.46 30.64 -6.08
CA ALA A 736 6.82 29.71 -7.01
C ALA A 736 7.69 29.41 -8.23
N ASP A 737 8.38 30.41 -8.82
CA ASP A 737 9.27 30.20 -9.95
C ASP A 737 10.43 29.25 -9.63
N THR A 738 10.96 29.30 -8.42
CA THR A 738 12.00 28.37 -7.94
C THR A 738 11.44 26.95 -7.80
N ALA A 739 10.23 26.82 -7.25
CA ALA A 739 9.54 25.52 -7.13
C ALA A 739 9.32 24.87 -8.51
N TYR A 740 8.89 25.67 -9.50
CA TYR A 740 8.74 25.17 -10.88
C TYR A 740 10.08 24.81 -11.54
N LYS A 741 11.16 25.55 -11.27
CA LYS A 741 12.49 25.21 -11.78
C LYS A 741 13.04 23.95 -11.16
N LEU A 742 12.75 23.68 -9.87
CA LEU A 742 13.03 22.41 -9.22
C LEU A 742 12.26 21.25 -9.89
N LEU A 743 10.94 21.43 -10.11
CA LEU A 743 10.12 20.43 -10.77
C LEU A 743 10.61 20.11 -12.18
N LEU A 744 11.06 21.12 -12.92
CA LEU A 744 11.50 21.02 -14.32
C LEU A 744 12.99 20.70 -14.47
N GLN A 745 13.71 20.52 -13.37
CA GLN A 745 15.12 20.08 -13.41
C GLN A 745 15.18 18.65 -13.93
N ASP A 746 16.04 18.39 -14.93
CA ASP A 746 16.18 17.10 -15.60
C ASP A 746 17.55 16.43 -15.44
N THR A 747 18.42 17.03 -14.64
CA THR A 747 19.69 16.43 -14.21
C THR A 747 19.62 16.02 -12.74
N ALA A 748 20.34 14.97 -12.36
CA ALA A 748 20.33 14.43 -11.00
C ALA A 748 20.95 15.40 -9.97
N PRO A 749 20.40 15.50 -8.75
CA PRO A 749 19.18 14.86 -8.24
C PRO A 749 17.92 15.62 -8.64
N SER A 750 16.98 14.98 -9.31
CA SER A 750 15.69 15.58 -9.68
C SER A 750 14.67 14.51 -10.09
N TRP A 751 13.37 14.82 -10.03
CA TRP A 751 12.30 13.93 -10.48
C TRP A 751 12.33 13.63 -11.98
N LEU A 752 12.67 14.61 -12.82
CA LEU A 752 12.67 14.40 -14.27
C LEU A 752 13.93 13.70 -14.76
N TYR A 753 14.98 13.60 -13.95
CA TYR A 753 16.14 12.78 -14.30
C TYR A 753 15.74 11.32 -14.53
N GLU A 754 14.97 10.71 -13.62
CA GLU A 754 14.51 9.32 -13.77
C GLU A 754 13.62 9.16 -15.02
N VAL A 755 12.73 10.14 -15.30
CA VAL A 755 11.89 10.15 -16.50
C VAL A 755 12.76 10.18 -17.77
N LYS A 756 13.82 11.00 -17.80
CA LYS A 756 14.78 11.08 -18.93
C LYS A 756 15.57 9.79 -19.12
N GLN A 757 15.79 9.01 -18.05
CA GLN A 757 16.39 7.68 -18.13
C GLN A 757 15.38 6.59 -18.56
N GLY A 758 14.14 6.94 -18.88
CA GLY A 758 13.12 6.00 -19.36
C GLY A 758 12.41 5.22 -18.23
N ALA A 759 12.43 5.76 -17.01
CA ALA A 759 11.69 5.19 -15.89
C ALA A 759 10.18 5.16 -16.17
N THR A 760 9.54 4.05 -15.80
CA THR A 760 8.08 3.86 -15.85
C THR A 760 7.46 3.77 -14.46
N THR A 761 8.27 3.90 -13.43
CA THR A 761 7.98 3.95 -12.01
C THR A 761 8.91 4.98 -11.35
N VAL A 762 8.59 5.44 -10.16
CA VAL A 762 9.46 6.29 -9.34
C VAL A 762 10.52 5.43 -8.66
N TRP A 763 11.74 5.95 -8.52
CA TRP A 763 12.86 5.25 -7.92
C TRP A 763 13.01 5.54 -6.42
N GLU A 764 13.67 4.64 -5.69
CA GLU A 764 13.97 4.80 -4.27
C GLU A 764 14.99 5.92 -4.01
N THR A 765 15.95 6.07 -4.90
CA THR A 765 17.02 7.08 -4.80
C THR A 765 17.05 7.98 -6.02
N TRP A 766 17.55 9.21 -5.85
CA TRP A 766 17.67 10.21 -6.92
C TRP A 766 18.57 9.80 -8.08
N THR A 767 19.35 8.75 -7.91
CA THR A 767 20.27 8.19 -8.90
C THR A 767 20.14 6.67 -8.98
N GLY A 768 18.89 6.15 -8.95
CA GLY A 768 18.64 4.71 -9.09
C GLY A 768 19.32 4.08 -10.31
N ILE A 769 19.44 4.83 -11.41
CA ILE A 769 20.41 4.56 -12.48
C ILE A 769 21.33 5.79 -12.56
N ASP A 770 22.62 5.61 -12.37
CA ASP A 770 23.58 6.71 -12.35
C ASP A 770 23.90 7.24 -13.76
N ALA A 771 24.73 8.29 -13.84
CA ALA A 771 25.12 8.89 -15.13
C ALA A 771 25.94 7.96 -16.04
N ASN A 772 26.47 6.87 -15.51
CA ASN A 772 27.17 5.83 -16.28
C ASN A 772 26.24 4.69 -16.71
N GLY A 773 24.96 4.75 -16.34
CA GLY A 773 23.97 3.71 -16.60
C GLY A 773 23.97 2.55 -15.59
N HIS A 774 24.70 2.69 -14.47
CA HIS A 774 24.78 1.65 -13.45
C HIS A 774 23.56 1.70 -12.54
N PRO A 775 22.74 0.62 -12.45
CA PRO A 775 21.55 0.60 -11.62
C PRO A 775 21.87 0.26 -10.17
N SER A 776 21.15 0.87 -9.23
CA SER A 776 21.23 0.62 -7.80
C SER A 776 19.89 0.81 -7.12
N GLU A 777 19.67 0.11 -6.02
CA GLU A 777 18.47 0.17 -5.20
C GLU A 777 17.19 -0.17 -5.99
N SER A 778 16.01 -0.03 -5.37
CA SER A 778 14.74 -0.30 -6.03
C SER A 778 14.40 0.75 -7.09
N LEU A 779 13.98 0.30 -8.26
CA LEU A 779 13.47 1.16 -9.33
C LEU A 779 11.94 1.26 -9.35
N ASN A 780 11.27 0.77 -8.30
CA ASN A 780 9.83 0.88 -8.11
C ASN A 780 9.50 1.19 -6.65
N HIS A 781 9.47 2.48 -6.30
CA HIS A 781 9.29 2.98 -4.94
C HIS A 781 8.49 4.28 -4.99
N TYR A 782 7.45 4.44 -4.17
CA TYR A 782 6.49 5.55 -4.33
C TYR A 782 6.82 6.82 -3.54
N SER A 783 7.75 6.81 -2.57
CA SER A 783 7.95 7.93 -1.64
C SER A 783 8.21 9.27 -2.31
N TYR A 784 9.09 9.35 -3.29
CA TYR A 784 9.34 10.60 -4.03
C TYR A 784 8.21 10.99 -4.99
N GLY A 785 7.32 10.06 -5.33
CA GLY A 785 6.07 10.35 -6.04
C GLY A 785 5.11 11.25 -5.27
N ALA A 786 5.36 11.48 -3.97
CA ALA A 786 4.61 12.42 -3.13
C ALA A 786 4.58 13.85 -3.68
N ILE A 787 5.50 14.24 -4.57
CA ILE A 787 5.45 15.53 -5.30
C ILE A 787 4.14 15.71 -6.07
N CYS A 788 3.49 14.62 -6.49
CA CYS A 788 2.20 14.69 -7.18
C CYS A 788 1.14 15.37 -6.31
N GLY A 789 1.22 15.28 -4.98
CA GLY A 789 0.36 16.06 -4.08
C GLY A 789 0.42 17.56 -4.35
N TRP A 790 1.63 18.10 -4.59
CA TRP A 790 1.78 19.52 -4.96
C TRP A 790 1.26 19.83 -6.36
N LEU A 791 1.32 18.89 -7.31
CA LEU A 791 0.74 19.11 -8.65
C LEU A 791 -0.78 19.31 -8.59
N PHE A 792 -1.47 18.55 -7.72
CA PHE A 792 -2.90 18.72 -7.48
C PHE A 792 -3.19 19.91 -6.57
N GLY A 793 -2.54 20.00 -5.41
CA GLY A 793 -2.81 20.98 -4.37
C GLY A 793 -2.19 22.36 -4.65
N GLY A 794 -0.96 22.43 -5.17
CA GLY A 794 -0.27 23.68 -5.47
C GLY A 794 -0.50 24.15 -6.91
N VAL A 795 -0.09 23.36 -7.89
CA VAL A 795 -0.16 23.76 -9.31
C VAL A 795 -1.61 23.99 -9.76
N CYS A 796 -2.51 23.06 -9.47
CA CYS A 796 -3.95 23.18 -9.80
C CYS A 796 -4.80 23.66 -8.63
N GLY A 797 -4.28 23.72 -7.41
CA GLY A 797 -4.90 24.34 -6.26
C GLY A 797 -6.06 23.58 -5.62
N ILE A 798 -6.20 22.29 -5.82
CA ILE A 798 -7.29 21.48 -5.25
C ILE A 798 -6.99 21.11 -3.80
N HIS A 799 -7.73 21.68 -2.85
CA HIS A 799 -7.68 21.34 -1.43
C HIS A 799 -9.07 20.89 -0.96
N LEU A 800 -9.17 19.61 -0.59
CA LEU A 800 -10.41 19.00 -0.10
C LEU A 800 -10.22 18.47 1.31
N ALA A 801 -11.05 18.93 2.25
CA ALA A 801 -11.16 18.41 3.61
C ALA A 801 -12.62 18.10 3.93
N GLY A 802 -12.99 16.80 3.95
CA GLY A 802 -14.39 16.39 4.04
C GLY A 802 -15.22 16.96 2.89
N GLN A 803 -16.15 17.87 3.22
CA GLN A 803 -16.98 18.61 2.25
C GLN A 803 -16.55 20.08 2.06
N THR A 804 -15.38 20.46 2.56
CA THR A 804 -14.83 21.80 2.36
C THR A 804 -13.86 21.77 1.20
N LEU A 805 -14.18 22.53 0.14
CA LEU A 805 -13.38 22.62 -1.08
C LEU A 805 -12.82 24.05 -1.24
N THR A 806 -11.49 24.13 -1.34
CA THR A 806 -10.80 25.37 -1.73
C THR A 806 -10.03 25.11 -3.02
N ILE A 807 -10.05 26.07 -3.94
CA ILE A 807 -9.28 26.05 -5.18
C ILE A 807 -8.34 27.27 -5.21
N ALA A 808 -7.05 27.03 -5.06
CA ALA A 808 -6.02 28.07 -5.00
C ALA A 808 -4.82 27.74 -5.92
N PRO A 809 -4.98 27.82 -7.25
CA PRO A 809 -3.94 27.40 -8.19
C PRO A 809 -2.77 28.39 -8.21
N THR A 810 -1.58 27.86 -8.50
CA THR A 810 -0.34 28.61 -8.71
C THR A 810 0.12 28.45 -10.16
N PRO A 811 -0.48 29.12 -11.16
CA PRO A 811 -0.10 28.97 -12.55
C PRO A 811 1.30 29.50 -12.83
N ASN A 812 2.02 28.85 -13.74
CA ASN A 812 3.34 29.29 -14.19
C ASN A 812 3.51 29.12 -15.71
N PRO A 813 4.03 30.12 -16.43
CA PRO A 813 4.19 30.06 -17.88
C PRO A 813 5.14 28.94 -18.33
N ALA A 814 6.03 28.44 -17.48
CA ALA A 814 6.93 27.32 -17.80
C ALA A 814 6.19 26.04 -18.15
N LEU A 815 4.98 25.82 -17.64
CA LEU A 815 4.11 24.70 -18.05
C LEU A 815 3.14 25.08 -19.18
N GLY A 816 2.87 26.38 -19.41
CA GLY A 816 1.91 26.84 -20.40
C GLY A 816 0.43 26.56 -20.01
N TRP A 817 0.13 25.35 -19.57
CA TRP A 817 -1.17 24.93 -19.04
C TRP A 817 -0.99 23.77 -18.05
N ALA A 818 -1.93 23.62 -17.14
CA ALA A 818 -2.09 22.42 -16.32
C ALA A 818 -3.58 22.16 -16.03
N LYS A 819 -3.90 20.87 -15.84
CA LYS A 819 -5.24 20.42 -15.45
C LYS A 819 -5.10 19.21 -14.55
N ALA A 820 -5.78 19.25 -13.39
CA ALA A 820 -6.00 18.13 -12.51
C ALA A 820 -7.49 17.75 -12.50
N VAL A 821 -7.77 16.46 -12.47
CA VAL A 821 -9.09 15.89 -12.25
C VAL A 821 -8.99 14.96 -11.06
N TYR A 822 -9.92 15.09 -10.12
CA TYR A 822 -9.99 14.26 -8.94
C TYR A 822 -11.41 13.73 -8.72
N ASP A 823 -11.61 12.42 -8.92
CA ASP A 823 -12.85 11.72 -8.59
C ASP A 823 -12.87 11.43 -7.09
N SER A 824 -13.21 12.46 -6.31
CA SER A 824 -13.14 12.47 -4.86
C SER A 824 -14.31 11.72 -4.20
N PRO A 825 -14.25 11.39 -2.90
CA PRO A 825 -15.37 10.81 -2.17
C PRO A 825 -16.67 11.64 -2.26
N VAL A 826 -16.56 12.93 -2.48
CA VAL A 826 -17.69 13.88 -2.54
C VAL A 826 -18.11 14.26 -3.97
N GLY A 827 -17.50 13.67 -4.97
CA GLY A 827 -17.76 13.89 -6.39
C GLY A 827 -16.55 14.39 -7.17
N ARG A 828 -16.75 14.57 -8.47
CA ARG A 828 -15.68 14.94 -9.41
C ARG A 828 -15.32 16.42 -9.30
N ILE A 829 -14.06 16.69 -9.00
CA ILE A 829 -13.44 18.01 -8.94
C ILE A 829 -12.49 18.15 -10.12
N GLU A 830 -12.58 19.28 -10.84
CA GLU A 830 -11.58 19.61 -11.87
C GLU A 830 -11.06 21.02 -11.61
N SER A 831 -9.77 21.21 -11.73
CA SER A 831 -9.11 22.52 -11.70
C SER A 831 -8.02 22.54 -12.75
N GLY A 832 -8.06 23.56 -13.60
CA GLY A 832 -7.05 23.76 -14.62
C GLY A 832 -6.91 25.23 -14.99
N TRP A 833 -5.79 25.54 -15.58
CA TRP A 833 -5.46 26.86 -16.09
C TRP A 833 -4.65 26.79 -17.38
N GLN A 834 -4.73 27.84 -18.18
CA GLN A 834 -4.02 27.95 -19.45
C GLN A 834 -3.63 29.39 -19.70
N TYR A 835 -2.38 29.59 -20.12
CA TYR A 835 -1.87 30.88 -20.60
C TYR A 835 -2.28 31.15 -22.05
N ALA A 836 -2.72 32.39 -22.31
CA ALA A 836 -2.91 32.94 -23.66
C ALA A 836 -2.16 34.29 -23.70
N GLY A 837 -0.90 34.30 -24.10
CA GLY A 837 0.02 35.42 -23.87
C GLY A 837 0.23 35.60 -22.37
N ASP A 838 0.01 36.81 -21.83
CA ASP A 838 0.12 37.12 -20.41
C ASP A 838 -1.18 36.83 -19.62
N ALA A 839 -2.28 36.53 -20.30
CA ALA A 839 -3.57 36.23 -19.67
C ALA A 839 -3.66 34.76 -19.27
N VAL A 840 -4.27 34.50 -18.11
CA VAL A 840 -4.56 33.13 -17.64
C VAL A 840 -6.05 32.93 -17.60
N THR A 841 -6.51 31.86 -18.21
CA THR A 841 -7.89 31.38 -18.12
C THR A 841 -7.95 30.19 -17.19
N TYR A 842 -8.88 30.20 -16.23
CA TYR A 842 -9.10 29.09 -15.29
C TYR A 842 -10.38 28.34 -15.64
N THR A 843 -10.35 27.02 -15.55
CA THR A 843 -11.54 26.17 -15.70
C THR A 843 -11.67 25.32 -14.44
N ILE A 844 -12.77 25.46 -13.73
CA ILE A 844 -13.02 24.81 -12.44
C ILE A 844 -14.37 24.10 -12.49
N THR A 845 -14.40 22.82 -12.13
CA THR A 845 -15.64 22.03 -11.95
C THR A 845 -15.83 21.74 -10.47
N VAL A 846 -16.95 22.17 -9.92
CA VAL A 846 -17.38 21.97 -8.54
C VAL A 846 -18.45 20.88 -8.53
N PRO A 847 -18.33 19.80 -7.76
CA PRO A 847 -19.34 18.74 -7.70
C PRO A 847 -20.65 19.22 -7.05
N CYS A 848 -21.72 18.50 -7.31
CA CYS A 848 -23.01 18.74 -6.67
C CYS A 848 -22.88 18.71 -5.13
N ASN A 849 -23.69 19.47 -4.44
CA ASN A 849 -23.72 19.60 -3.00
C ASN A 849 -22.51 20.29 -2.35
N LEU A 850 -21.53 20.77 -3.13
CA LEU A 850 -20.41 21.55 -2.63
C LEU A 850 -20.45 22.99 -3.16
N THR A 851 -19.76 23.87 -2.43
CA THR A 851 -19.30 25.15 -2.96
C THR A 851 -17.78 25.17 -2.89
N ALA A 852 -17.13 25.84 -3.82
CA ALA A 852 -15.69 26.02 -3.81
C ALA A 852 -15.34 27.49 -3.46
N GLU A 853 -14.51 27.66 -2.44
CA GLU A 853 -13.84 28.94 -2.20
C GLU A 853 -12.63 29.00 -3.14
N VAL A 854 -12.61 29.99 -4.04
CA VAL A 854 -11.56 30.13 -5.06
C VAL A 854 -10.73 31.36 -4.78
N VAL A 855 -9.41 31.17 -4.65
CA VAL A 855 -8.43 32.22 -4.43
C VAL A 855 -7.48 32.27 -5.62
N LEU A 856 -7.59 33.28 -6.45
CA LEU A 856 -6.75 33.40 -7.64
C LEU A 856 -5.54 34.30 -7.39
N PRO A 857 -4.41 34.08 -8.09
CA PRO A 857 -3.18 34.86 -7.90
C PRO A 857 -3.32 36.37 -8.22
N ASP A 858 -4.31 36.72 -9.02
CA ASP A 858 -4.63 38.15 -9.33
C ASP A 858 -5.40 38.87 -8.23
N GLY A 859 -5.65 38.19 -7.08
CA GLY A 859 -6.34 38.73 -5.91
C GLY A 859 -7.86 38.53 -5.91
N ARG A 860 -8.45 37.92 -6.95
CA ARG A 860 -9.87 37.57 -6.95
C ARG A 860 -10.15 36.46 -5.94
N ASN A 861 -11.16 36.71 -5.07
CA ASN A 861 -11.72 35.71 -4.17
C ASN A 861 -13.18 35.50 -4.57
N LEU A 862 -13.55 34.26 -4.88
CA LEU A 862 -14.85 33.90 -5.43
C LEU A 862 -15.41 32.67 -4.70
N THR A 863 -16.74 32.61 -4.54
CA THR A 863 -17.43 31.39 -4.12
C THR A 863 -18.16 30.81 -5.33
N LEU A 864 -17.78 29.63 -5.79
CA LEU A 864 -18.40 28.95 -6.94
C LEU A 864 -19.43 27.92 -6.47
N GLN A 865 -20.58 27.95 -7.13
CA GLN A 865 -21.62 26.94 -6.96
C GLN A 865 -21.29 25.66 -7.80
N PRO A 866 -22.01 24.53 -7.57
CA PRO A 866 -21.87 23.34 -8.42
C PRO A 866 -21.94 23.66 -9.91
N GLY A 867 -21.10 22.97 -10.69
CA GLY A 867 -21.00 23.11 -12.15
C GLY A 867 -19.61 23.52 -12.62
N THR A 868 -19.48 23.71 -13.93
CA THR A 868 -18.20 24.10 -14.56
C THR A 868 -18.18 25.62 -14.81
N HIS A 869 -17.11 26.26 -14.35
CA HIS A 869 -16.91 27.71 -14.42
C HIS A 869 -15.63 28.01 -15.20
N THR A 870 -15.69 29.05 -16.04
CA THR A 870 -14.52 29.61 -16.74
C THR A 870 -14.32 31.04 -16.24
N LEU A 871 -13.12 31.38 -15.77
CA LEU A 871 -12.80 32.63 -15.10
C LEU A 871 -11.67 33.36 -15.81
#